data_b494dc15e422e0a93cbc74b74fc17d8b
#
_entry.id   b494dc15e422e0a93cbc74b74fc17d8b
#
_cell.length_a   1.000
_cell.length_b   1.000
_cell.length_c   1.000
_cell.angle_alpha   90.00
_cell.angle_beta   90.00
_cell.angle_gamma   90.00
#
_symmetry.space_group_name_H-M   'P 1'
#
loop_
_entity.id
_entity.type
_entity.pdbx_description
1 polymer ?
#
loop_
_entity_poly.entity_id
_entity_poly.type
_entity_poly.pdbx_seq_one_letter_code
_entity_poly.pdbx_strand_id
1 'polypeptide(L)'
;MNEPKDLLDVYELYAGHVKATQASKKAKNLLNETQSAFMRFLLVGLGYQRKPKGRKMTNSDVQAARDFMKTQMVSQLLKSREAIQEGFEKLEASKSSRNTYKGRLEQLLAWGEQQFWWPEQQSSGSKRRKYCPRMQKGNGRINNSPLTERRSKHSAYQLQPQEISSTLEAQLKEFYEFLTQPEWPGRLSKPISVSSAETYLKQIRLMLGWFHRYENIPLDQMSVNRLIPKITDKELEDLSEARKQELWSEKKLAVDTWIGKHFQFLREIMNSLSPSTKKFKVNALSALVKFIYYEEVVQVSDYANIPVFKAVNKHSRLVRKEIKQWKRDKQHVVSPDKKWPDVIDGKTALTTVRLQILEPLRLECRRKYDSWHVREGSAIAKSFQRYLVWSFLADIPARRQEEYRSLRVSLCCPLKRPGDVPPNGLYNPLPPKEVRRRHHDGSLADNYLHKTYACKNSTYPDGVWVLDVQEYKTSNTYGSQSIAIPNRRFSGGMCLYDHIERYLYGWWMQGVGENPFVYGWWHQKLKGQSGQWLTAGRAEFSPGDACYIGNQEQHGLWSWGYFFLKPQVGLPYNSSEFKGLVANAAHRLTEKRLTPHVLRYVWATWAYQVGLSDHQRESLAYAMGHDVKTMREMYEQCTPDEKRRPIEEAIDALLFSTPQPLSQVADSTDELEQLVLELQKLPPAELQQMKQLLSANPSTTES
;
A
#
# COMPACT_ATOMS: atom_id res chain seq x y z
N MET A 1 -33.95 -33.29 8.27
CA MET A 1 -34.58 -32.44 7.23
C MET A 1 -33.85 -32.74 5.94
N ASN A 2 -34.57 -32.98 4.85
CA ASN A 2 -33.94 -33.21 3.56
C ASN A 2 -33.25 -31.93 3.06
N GLU A 3 -32.12 -32.09 2.40
CA GLU A 3 -31.38 -30.98 1.79
C GLU A 3 -32.22 -30.40 0.62
N PRO A 4 -32.41 -29.07 0.55
CA PRO A 4 -33.21 -28.47 -0.51
C PRO A 4 -32.48 -28.61 -1.86
N LYS A 5 -33.21 -28.95 -2.92
CA LYS A 5 -32.66 -29.18 -4.27
C LYS A 5 -32.69 -27.92 -5.12
N ASP A 6 -33.67 -27.07 -4.88
CA ASP A 6 -33.94 -25.86 -5.70
C ASP A 6 -34.41 -24.68 -4.83
N LEU A 7 -34.61 -23.53 -5.49
CA LEU A 7 -35.05 -22.30 -4.79
C LEU A 7 -36.45 -22.40 -4.22
N LEU A 8 -37.33 -23.27 -4.73
CA LEU A 8 -38.65 -23.46 -4.18
C LEU A 8 -38.59 -24.19 -2.83
N ASP A 9 -37.78 -25.25 -2.74
CA ASP A 9 -37.53 -25.96 -1.49
C ASP A 9 -36.98 -25.01 -0.41
N VAL A 10 -36.01 -24.15 -0.76
CA VAL A 10 -35.48 -23.14 0.17
C VAL A 10 -36.57 -22.18 0.65
N TYR A 11 -37.41 -21.70 -0.25
CA TYR A 11 -38.52 -20.80 0.11
C TYR A 11 -39.50 -21.48 1.03
N GLU A 12 -39.83 -22.74 0.78
CA GLU A 12 -40.81 -23.53 1.62
C GLU A 12 -40.24 -23.85 3.00
N LEU A 13 -38.97 -24.21 3.10
CA LEU A 13 -38.28 -24.38 4.39
C LEU A 13 -38.25 -23.07 5.20
N TYR A 14 -37.94 -21.94 4.54
CA TYR A 14 -38.00 -20.65 5.20
C TYR A 14 -39.43 -20.28 5.64
N ALA A 15 -40.42 -20.56 4.82
CA ALA A 15 -41.81 -20.29 5.14
C ALA A 15 -42.27 -21.14 6.38
N GLY A 16 -41.83 -22.39 6.48
CA GLY A 16 -42.04 -23.24 7.67
C GLY A 16 -41.38 -22.64 8.91
N HIS A 17 -40.15 -22.21 8.82
CA HIS A 17 -39.42 -21.53 9.92
C HIS A 17 -40.13 -20.25 10.39
N VAL A 18 -40.58 -19.41 9.47
CA VAL A 18 -41.27 -18.14 9.80
C VAL A 18 -42.62 -18.44 10.51
N LYS A 19 -43.39 -19.43 10.03
CA LYS A 19 -44.64 -19.84 10.67
C LYS A 19 -44.44 -20.37 12.08
N ALA A 20 -43.34 -21.09 12.32
CA ALA A 20 -43.01 -21.64 13.65
C ALA A 20 -42.51 -20.58 14.65
N THR A 21 -41.86 -19.49 14.14
CA THR A 21 -41.14 -18.50 15.00
C THR A 21 -41.90 -17.19 15.19
N GLN A 22 -42.91 -16.85 14.36
CA GLN A 22 -43.61 -15.59 14.38
C GLN A 22 -45.09 -15.72 14.63
N ALA A 23 -45.71 -14.73 15.30
CA ALA A 23 -47.16 -14.67 15.46
C ALA A 23 -47.88 -14.67 14.11
N SER A 24 -49.01 -15.36 13.99
CA SER A 24 -49.75 -15.66 12.76
C SER A 24 -49.94 -14.46 11.80
N LYS A 25 -50.38 -13.31 12.30
CA LYS A 25 -50.57 -12.07 11.48
C LYS A 25 -49.25 -11.53 10.95
N LYS A 26 -48.21 -11.55 11.77
CA LYS A 26 -46.85 -11.06 11.40
C LYS A 26 -46.18 -12.01 10.42
N ALA A 27 -46.31 -13.34 10.65
CA ALA A 27 -45.83 -14.37 9.74
C ALA A 27 -46.42 -14.21 8.33
N LYS A 28 -47.77 -14.05 8.25
CA LYS A 28 -48.50 -13.89 6.98
C LYS A 28 -47.96 -12.68 6.16
N ASN A 29 -47.78 -11.50 6.80
CA ASN A 29 -47.27 -10.32 6.13
C ASN A 29 -45.85 -10.52 5.66
N LEU A 30 -44.96 -11.07 6.51
CA LEU A 30 -43.57 -11.34 6.18
C LEU A 30 -43.45 -12.28 4.98
N LEU A 31 -44.24 -13.38 4.97
CA LEU A 31 -44.21 -14.34 3.86
C LEU A 31 -44.74 -13.74 2.56
N ASN A 32 -45.81 -12.92 2.60
CA ASN A 32 -46.32 -12.23 1.40
C ASN A 32 -45.29 -11.29 0.80
N GLU A 33 -44.55 -10.56 1.64
CA GLU A 33 -43.49 -9.65 1.18
C GLU A 33 -42.27 -10.43 0.67
N THR A 34 -41.91 -11.56 1.31
CA THR A 34 -40.83 -12.46 0.85
C THR A 34 -41.18 -13.09 -0.49
N GLN A 35 -42.42 -13.58 -0.64
CA GLN A 35 -42.94 -14.09 -1.90
C GLN A 35 -42.85 -13.05 -3.03
N SER A 36 -43.25 -11.82 -2.71
CA SER A 36 -43.14 -10.72 -3.68
C SER A 36 -41.68 -10.40 -4.02
N ALA A 37 -40.76 -10.44 -3.07
CA ALA A 37 -39.33 -10.24 -3.31
C ALA A 37 -38.78 -11.27 -4.28
N PHE A 38 -39.15 -12.55 -4.09
CA PHE A 38 -38.72 -13.65 -4.96
C PHE A 38 -39.38 -13.55 -6.35
N MET A 39 -40.70 -13.73 -6.38
CA MET A 39 -41.41 -13.93 -7.65
C MET A 39 -41.48 -12.68 -8.54
N ARG A 40 -41.48 -11.51 -7.94
CA ARG A 40 -41.58 -10.26 -8.71
C ARG A 40 -40.23 -9.70 -9.13
N PHE A 41 -39.18 -9.92 -8.37
CA PHE A 41 -37.91 -9.23 -8.59
C PHE A 41 -36.71 -10.19 -8.73
N LEU A 42 -36.51 -11.11 -7.79
CA LEU A 42 -35.38 -12.02 -7.85
C LEU A 42 -35.40 -12.91 -9.10
N LEU A 43 -36.52 -13.55 -9.38
CA LEU A 43 -36.64 -14.45 -10.53
C LEU A 43 -36.49 -13.69 -11.86
N VAL A 44 -36.95 -12.44 -11.94
CA VAL A 44 -36.78 -11.60 -13.14
C VAL A 44 -35.29 -11.27 -13.38
N GLY A 45 -34.55 -11.08 -12.31
CA GLY A 45 -33.09 -10.93 -12.42
C GLY A 45 -32.37 -12.23 -12.79
N LEU A 46 -32.95 -13.39 -12.46
CA LEU A 46 -32.47 -14.71 -12.85
C LEU A 46 -32.93 -15.14 -14.26
N GLY A 47 -33.63 -14.26 -15.00
CA GLY A 47 -34.05 -14.52 -16.36
C GLY A 47 -35.53 -14.93 -16.53
N TYR A 48 -36.32 -14.96 -15.46
CA TYR A 48 -37.76 -15.24 -15.56
C TYR A 48 -38.48 -14.13 -16.34
N GLN A 49 -39.15 -14.50 -17.43
CA GLN A 49 -39.93 -13.57 -18.24
C GLN A 49 -41.31 -13.34 -17.62
N ARG A 50 -41.49 -12.19 -17.00
CA ARG A 50 -42.76 -11.77 -16.42
C ARG A 50 -43.59 -10.95 -17.39
N LYS A 51 -44.95 -11.14 -17.39
CA LYS A 51 -45.90 -10.29 -18.11
C LYS A 51 -45.85 -8.81 -17.66
N PRO A 52 -46.22 -7.85 -18.51
CA PRO A 52 -45.95 -6.41 -18.30
C PRO A 52 -46.52 -5.78 -17.03
N LYS A 53 -45.98 -4.57 -16.72
CA LYS A 53 -46.24 -3.72 -15.53
C LYS A 53 -47.71 -3.61 -15.11
N GLY A 54 -47.94 -3.56 -13.82
CA GLY A 54 -49.18 -3.07 -13.20
C GLY A 54 -50.21 -4.11 -12.78
N ARG A 55 -50.13 -5.36 -13.24
CA ARG A 55 -51.10 -6.40 -12.91
C ARG A 55 -50.74 -7.15 -11.62
N LYS A 56 -51.72 -7.31 -10.71
CA LYS A 56 -51.59 -8.25 -9.60
C LYS A 56 -51.28 -9.65 -10.18
N MET A 57 -50.36 -10.37 -9.57
CA MET A 57 -50.06 -11.74 -9.97
C MET A 57 -51.30 -12.60 -9.76
N THR A 58 -51.74 -13.27 -10.82
CA THR A 58 -52.84 -14.28 -10.74
C THR A 58 -52.29 -15.58 -10.14
N ASN A 59 -53.17 -16.49 -9.76
CA ASN A 59 -52.76 -17.80 -9.26
C ASN A 59 -51.92 -18.57 -10.30
N SER A 60 -52.24 -18.40 -11.60
CA SER A 60 -51.44 -19.00 -12.68
C SER A 60 -50.03 -18.37 -12.81
N ASP A 61 -49.89 -17.07 -12.59
CA ASP A 61 -48.60 -16.40 -12.60
C ASP A 61 -47.71 -16.83 -11.40
N VAL A 62 -48.35 -17.07 -10.23
CA VAL A 62 -47.67 -17.60 -9.04
C VAL A 62 -47.21 -19.02 -9.30
N GLN A 63 -48.05 -19.85 -9.91
CA GLN A 63 -47.68 -21.24 -10.23
C GLN A 63 -46.52 -21.29 -11.26
N ALA A 64 -46.58 -20.49 -12.31
CA ALA A 64 -45.50 -20.42 -13.31
C ALA A 64 -44.16 -19.93 -12.67
N ALA A 65 -44.22 -18.97 -11.74
CA ALA A 65 -43.05 -18.54 -10.98
C ALA A 65 -42.50 -19.64 -10.08
N ARG A 66 -43.38 -20.43 -9.42
CA ARG A 66 -42.96 -21.59 -8.60
C ARG A 66 -42.31 -22.68 -9.46
N ASP A 67 -42.84 -22.94 -10.63
CA ASP A 67 -42.26 -23.93 -11.55
C ASP A 67 -40.88 -23.45 -12.07
N PHE A 68 -40.70 -22.15 -12.32
CA PHE A 68 -39.39 -21.62 -12.61
C PHE A 68 -38.43 -21.71 -11.42
N MET A 69 -38.89 -21.52 -10.19
CA MET A 69 -38.05 -21.73 -8.98
C MET A 69 -37.51 -23.15 -8.88
N LYS A 70 -38.26 -24.16 -9.30
CA LYS A 70 -37.81 -25.58 -9.33
C LYS A 70 -36.67 -25.81 -10.32
N THR A 71 -36.53 -24.98 -11.35
CA THR A 71 -35.41 -25.06 -12.32
C THR A 71 -34.15 -24.39 -11.84
N GLN A 72 -34.20 -23.62 -10.74
CA GLN A 72 -33.09 -22.85 -10.22
C GLN A 72 -32.41 -23.58 -9.05
N MET A 73 -31.15 -23.95 -9.23
CA MET A 73 -30.38 -24.63 -8.17
C MET A 73 -30.16 -23.73 -6.96
N VAL A 74 -30.01 -24.32 -5.77
CA VAL A 74 -29.75 -23.63 -4.51
C VAL A 74 -28.50 -22.72 -4.59
N SER A 75 -27.50 -23.07 -5.40
CA SER A 75 -26.31 -22.23 -5.62
C SER A 75 -26.60 -20.85 -6.19
N GLN A 76 -27.76 -20.62 -6.83
CA GLN A 76 -28.19 -19.30 -7.30
C GLN A 76 -28.45 -18.31 -6.15
N LEU A 77 -28.64 -18.80 -4.90
CA LEU A 77 -28.70 -17.92 -3.73
C LEU A 77 -27.44 -17.08 -3.54
N LEU A 78 -26.28 -17.55 -3.98
CA LEU A 78 -25.03 -16.80 -3.92
C LEU A 78 -25.05 -15.57 -4.84
N LYS A 79 -25.85 -15.59 -5.90
CA LYS A 79 -26.03 -14.48 -6.87
C LYS A 79 -27.32 -13.68 -6.63
N SER A 80 -28.14 -14.07 -5.65
CA SER A 80 -29.47 -13.51 -5.43
C SER A 80 -29.46 -11.99 -5.15
N ARG A 81 -28.41 -11.47 -4.54
CA ARG A 81 -28.24 -10.03 -4.29
C ARG A 81 -28.06 -9.23 -5.57
N GLU A 82 -27.37 -9.77 -6.55
CA GLU A 82 -27.18 -9.16 -7.86
C GLU A 82 -28.45 -9.29 -8.71
N ALA A 83 -29.01 -10.50 -8.73
CA ALA A 83 -30.21 -10.81 -9.49
C ALA A 83 -31.43 -9.96 -9.08
N ILE A 84 -31.68 -9.77 -7.77
CA ILE A 84 -32.82 -8.91 -7.36
C ILE A 84 -32.61 -7.46 -7.72
N GLN A 85 -31.37 -6.97 -7.74
CA GLN A 85 -31.06 -5.61 -8.17
C GLN A 85 -31.34 -5.42 -9.66
N GLU A 86 -30.95 -6.37 -10.49
CA GLU A 86 -31.29 -6.38 -11.92
C GLU A 86 -32.82 -6.42 -12.13
N GLY A 87 -33.53 -7.23 -11.32
CA GLY A 87 -34.99 -7.25 -11.34
C GLY A 87 -35.63 -5.94 -10.95
N PHE A 88 -35.07 -5.19 -10.01
CA PHE A 88 -35.53 -3.84 -9.65
C PHE A 88 -35.30 -2.84 -10.78
N GLU A 89 -34.20 -2.94 -11.52
CA GLU A 89 -33.91 -2.10 -12.67
C GLU A 89 -34.85 -2.39 -13.82
N LYS A 90 -34.97 -3.66 -14.20
CA LYS A 90 -35.85 -4.11 -15.31
C LYS A 90 -37.34 -3.73 -15.10
N LEU A 91 -37.77 -3.70 -13.84
CA LEU A 91 -39.16 -3.38 -13.49
C LEU A 91 -39.35 -1.95 -12.96
N GLU A 92 -38.33 -1.11 -12.98
CA GLU A 92 -38.35 0.29 -12.49
C GLU A 92 -38.97 0.41 -11.09
N ALA A 93 -38.58 -0.46 -10.17
CA ALA A 93 -39.14 -0.50 -8.83
C ALA A 93 -38.92 0.81 -8.06
N SER A 94 -39.95 1.30 -7.34
CA SER A 94 -39.83 2.49 -6.50
C SER A 94 -38.83 2.30 -5.37
N LYS A 95 -38.24 3.39 -4.86
CA LYS A 95 -37.27 3.36 -3.76
C LYS A 95 -37.83 2.67 -2.50
N SER A 96 -39.09 2.89 -2.19
CA SER A 96 -39.76 2.24 -1.05
C SER A 96 -39.86 0.72 -1.27
N SER A 97 -40.32 0.29 -2.45
CA SER A 97 -40.41 -1.14 -2.80
C SER A 97 -39.04 -1.82 -2.73
N ARG A 98 -38.02 -1.18 -3.29
CA ARG A 98 -36.63 -1.71 -3.23
C ARG A 98 -36.17 -1.94 -1.80
N ASN A 99 -36.41 -1.00 -0.89
CA ASN A 99 -36.01 -1.14 0.51
C ASN A 99 -36.75 -2.28 1.22
N THR A 100 -38.07 -2.40 1.01
CA THR A 100 -38.85 -3.45 1.65
C THR A 100 -38.44 -4.83 1.17
N TYR A 101 -38.42 -5.08 -0.13
CA TYR A 101 -38.16 -6.42 -0.69
C TYR A 101 -36.70 -6.84 -0.54
N LYS A 102 -35.77 -5.90 -0.56
CA LYS A 102 -34.39 -6.14 -0.18
C LYS A 102 -34.26 -6.66 1.25
N GLY A 103 -34.92 -5.98 2.21
CA GLY A 103 -34.90 -6.41 3.60
C GLY A 103 -35.46 -7.84 3.80
N ARG A 104 -36.47 -8.23 2.99
CA ARG A 104 -37.05 -9.59 3.07
C ARG A 104 -36.12 -10.65 2.50
N LEU A 105 -35.46 -10.36 1.38
CA LEU A 105 -34.45 -11.29 0.84
C LEU A 105 -33.26 -11.46 1.81
N GLU A 106 -32.77 -10.37 2.42
CA GLU A 106 -31.68 -10.47 3.40
C GLU A 106 -32.05 -11.29 4.63
N GLN A 107 -33.30 -11.21 5.10
CA GLN A 107 -33.78 -12.05 6.21
C GLN A 107 -33.73 -13.54 5.85
N LEU A 108 -34.16 -13.89 4.65
CA LEU A 108 -34.08 -15.27 4.16
C LEU A 108 -32.63 -15.72 3.99
N LEU A 109 -31.78 -14.90 3.38
CA LEU A 109 -30.36 -15.23 3.18
C LEU A 109 -29.64 -15.41 4.52
N ALA A 110 -29.87 -14.52 5.50
CA ALA A 110 -29.29 -14.62 6.83
C ALA A 110 -29.73 -15.88 7.60
N TRP A 111 -30.97 -16.33 7.38
CA TRP A 111 -31.46 -17.62 7.90
C TRP A 111 -30.81 -18.79 7.15
N GLY A 112 -30.73 -18.71 5.81
CA GLY A 112 -30.13 -19.75 4.98
C GLY A 112 -28.65 -19.96 5.27
N GLU A 113 -27.90 -18.89 5.49
CA GLU A 113 -26.46 -18.92 5.85
C GLU A 113 -26.18 -19.68 7.17
N GLN A 114 -27.21 -19.93 7.98
CA GLN A 114 -27.11 -20.71 9.22
C GLN A 114 -27.45 -22.20 9.03
N GLN A 115 -27.91 -22.60 7.85
CA GLN A 115 -28.30 -23.97 7.56
C GLN A 115 -27.12 -24.78 7.02
N PHE A 116 -27.13 -26.10 7.34
CA PHE A 116 -26.06 -27.02 6.92
C PHE A 116 -25.96 -27.20 5.39
N TRP A 117 -27.06 -26.99 4.66
CA TRP A 117 -27.17 -27.14 3.21
C TRP A 117 -26.80 -25.86 2.44
N TRP A 118 -26.41 -24.79 3.13
CA TRP A 118 -26.04 -23.57 2.46
C TRP A 118 -24.87 -23.80 1.49
N PRO A 119 -24.98 -23.40 0.20
CA PRO A 119 -23.95 -23.66 -0.77
C PRO A 119 -22.65 -22.96 -0.36
N GLU A 120 -21.62 -23.74 -0.06
CA GLU A 120 -20.29 -23.21 0.19
C GLU A 120 -19.76 -22.59 -1.10
N GLN A 121 -19.35 -21.35 -1.04
CA GLN A 121 -18.51 -20.82 -2.10
C GLN A 121 -17.23 -21.66 -2.12
N GLN A 122 -16.97 -22.36 -3.19
CA GLN A 122 -15.63 -22.87 -3.52
C GLN A 122 -14.71 -21.67 -3.77
N SER A 123 -14.38 -20.98 -2.72
CA SER A 123 -13.38 -19.93 -2.68
C SER A 123 -12.50 -20.20 -1.48
N SER A 124 -11.23 -20.42 -1.81
CA SER A 124 -10.11 -20.24 -0.88
C SER A 124 -10.47 -19.44 0.38
N GLY A 125 -10.54 -20.12 1.46
CA GLY A 125 -10.42 -19.78 2.88
C GLY A 125 -10.58 -18.34 3.34
N SER A 126 -11.65 -17.65 3.01
CA SER A 126 -12.02 -16.39 3.66
C SER A 126 -13.27 -16.61 4.49
N LYS A 127 -13.12 -16.84 5.79
CA LYS A 127 -14.24 -16.80 6.74
C LYS A 127 -14.92 -15.44 6.62
N ARG A 128 -16.10 -15.39 6.00
CA ARG A 128 -16.95 -14.19 5.97
C ARG A 128 -17.15 -13.69 7.39
N ARG A 129 -16.69 -12.47 7.67
CA ARG A 129 -17.07 -11.76 8.89
C ARG A 129 -18.59 -11.66 8.92
N LYS A 130 -19.19 -12.14 10.02
CA LYS A 130 -20.59 -11.85 10.35
C LYS A 130 -20.82 -10.35 10.17
N TYR A 131 -21.84 -9.98 9.39
CA TYR A 131 -22.31 -8.63 9.27
C TYR A 131 -22.68 -8.11 10.67
N CYS A 132 -21.86 -7.23 11.21
CA CYS A 132 -22.25 -6.44 12.36
C CYS A 132 -23.22 -5.36 11.89
N PRO A 133 -24.43 -5.27 12.47
CA PRO A 133 -25.32 -4.17 12.17
C PRO A 133 -24.57 -2.84 12.33
N ARG A 134 -24.82 -1.92 11.44
CA ARG A 134 -24.24 -0.57 11.45
C ARG A 134 -24.61 0.06 12.80
N MET A 135 -23.70 0.02 13.77
CA MET A 135 -23.86 0.77 15.01
C MET A 135 -24.09 2.22 14.64
N GLN A 136 -25.17 2.78 15.20
CA GLN A 136 -25.50 4.18 15.08
C GLN A 136 -24.25 5.03 15.31
N LYS A 137 -24.13 6.14 14.58
CA LYS A 137 -23.10 7.13 14.75
C LYS A 137 -23.13 7.69 16.18
N GLY A 138 -22.56 6.97 17.10
CA GLY A 138 -22.09 7.51 18.36
C GLY A 138 -20.66 8.01 18.09
N ASN A 139 -20.41 9.26 18.47
CA ASN A 139 -19.07 9.87 18.45
C ASN A 139 -18.15 9.17 19.45
N GLY A 140 -17.68 7.98 19.12
CA GLY A 140 -16.77 7.21 19.94
C GLY A 140 -16.01 6.22 19.07
N ARG A 141 -14.86 6.61 18.53
CA ARG A 141 -13.88 5.67 18.03
C ARG A 141 -13.34 4.89 19.21
N ILE A 142 -13.91 3.70 19.47
CA ILE A 142 -13.25 2.72 20.35
C ILE A 142 -12.05 2.15 19.58
N ASN A 143 -10.95 2.84 19.68
CA ASN A 143 -9.65 2.38 19.20
C ASN A 143 -8.96 1.57 20.31
N ASN A 144 -9.43 0.37 20.58
CA ASN A 144 -8.82 -0.56 21.53
C ASN A 144 -7.60 -1.29 20.94
N SER A 145 -6.71 -0.59 20.25
CA SER A 145 -5.43 -1.17 19.87
C SER A 145 -4.35 -0.71 20.85
N PRO A 146 -3.50 -1.61 21.36
CA PRO A 146 -2.37 -1.23 22.22
C PRO A 146 -1.48 -0.14 21.62
N LEU A 147 -1.44 -0.03 20.29
CA LEU A 147 -0.72 1.01 19.55
C LEU A 147 -1.39 2.39 19.66
N THR A 148 -2.72 2.44 19.72
CA THR A 148 -3.46 3.70 19.86
C THR A 148 -3.33 4.26 21.28
N GLU A 149 -3.39 3.40 22.28
CA GLU A 149 -3.15 3.76 23.65
C GLU A 149 -1.72 4.26 23.88
N ARG A 150 -0.72 3.60 23.27
CA ARG A 150 0.67 4.07 23.29
C ARG A 150 0.85 5.42 22.60
N ARG A 151 0.19 5.69 21.49
CA ARG A 151 0.23 6.98 20.81
C ARG A 151 -0.40 8.09 21.62
N SER A 152 -1.51 7.84 22.30
CA SER A 152 -2.14 8.81 23.19
C SER A 152 -1.24 9.13 24.40
N LYS A 153 -0.58 8.13 24.99
CA LYS A 153 0.39 8.31 26.06
C LYS A 153 1.61 9.13 25.64
N HIS A 154 2.16 8.89 24.44
CA HIS A 154 3.27 9.69 23.89
C HIS A 154 2.87 11.14 23.64
N SER A 155 1.67 11.38 23.12
CA SER A 155 1.14 12.73 22.92
C SER A 155 0.94 13.45 24.26
N ALA A 156 0.56 12.71 25.30
CA ALA A 156 0.20 13.27 26.59
C ALA A 156 1.39 13.90 27.36
N TYR A 157 2.62 13.42 27.14
CA TYR A 157 3.76 13.99 27.87
C TYR A 157 4.64 14.95 27.03
N GLN A 158 4.37 15.10 25.74
CA GLN A 158 5.03 16.11 24.89
C GLN A 158 4.59 17.51 25.29
N LEU A 159 5.49 18.50 25.28
CA LEU A 159 5.08 19.90 25.36
C LEU A 159 4.13 20.24 24.21
N GLN A 160 2.98 20.79 24.57
CA GLN A 160 1.98 21.24 23.61
C GLN A 160 2.37 22.62 23.06
N PRO A 161 1.90 23.03 21.88
CA PRO A 161 2.25 24.34 21.30
C PRO A 161 1.99 25.52 22.25
N GLN A 162 0.90 25.49 23.00
CA GLN A 162 0.54 26.54 23.96
C GLN A 162 1.42 26.57 25.25
N GLU A 163 2.22 25.52 25.47
CA GLU A 163 3.15 25.40 26.60
C GLU A 163 4.57 25.84 26.25
N ILE A 164 4.80 26.23 25.02
CA ILE A 164 6.10 26.65 24.52
C ILE A 164 6.16 28.18 24.59
N SER A 165 7.07 28.68 25.47
CA SER A 165 7.33 30.11 25.57
C SER A 165 7.97 30.64 24.28
N SER A 166 7.84 31.97 24.03
CA SER A 166 8.46 32.61 22.87
C SER A 166 9.97 32.41 22.79
N THR A 167 10.62 32.42 23.98
CA THR A 167 12.07 32.16 24.09
C THR A 167 12.42 30.72 23.70
N LEU A 168 11.67 29.73 24.17
CA LEU A 168 11.89 28.34 23.81
C LEU A 168 11.56 28.10 22.30
N GLU A 169 10.54 28.76 21.77
CA GLU A 169 10.19 28.68 20.36
C GLU A 169 11.32 29.21 19.49
N ALA A 170 11.91 30.35 19.83
CA ALA A 170 13.07 30.90 19.15
C ALA A 170 14.25 29.92 19.15
N GLN A 171 14.59 29.33 20.32
CA GLN A 171 15.64 28.32 20.45
C GLN A 171 15.39 27.08 19.58
N LEU A 172 14.16 26.61 19.55
CA LEU A 172 13.77 25.43 18.74
C LEU A 172 13.83 25.75 17.23
N LYS A 173 13.48 26.99 16.85
CA LYS A 173 13.58 27.47 15.46
C LYS A 173 15.03 27.57 15.03
N GLU A 174 15.86 28.19 15.83
CA GLU A 174 17.30 28.30 15.57
C GLU A 174 17.96 26.91 15.46
N PHE A 175 17.64 26.00 16.37
CA PHE A 175 18.11 24.61 16.27
C PHE A 175 17.63 23.92 14.98
N TYR A 176 16.39 24.16 14.53
CA TYR A 176 15.90 23.64 13.27
C TYR A 176 16.68 24.20 12.07
N GLU A 177 16.93 25.50 12.06
CA GLU A 177 17.69 26.19 11.01
C GLU A 177 19.13 25.69 10.98
N PHE A 178 19.79 25.57 12.15
CA PHE A 178 21.11 24.94 12.26
C PHE A 178 21.15 23.53 11.63
N LEU A 179 20.10 22.75 11.78
CA LEU A 179 20.05 21.40 11.25
C LEU A 179 19.81 21.34 9.73
N THR A 180 19.05 22.28 9.19
CA THR A 180 18.50 22.17 7.83
C THR A 180 19.09 23.12 6.80
N GLN A 181 19.54 24.30 7.20
CA GLN A 181 20.12 25.25 6.27
C GLN A 181 21.39 24.69 5.62
N PRO A 182 21.57 24.82 4.32
CA PRO A 182 22.77 24.32 3.61
C PRO A 182 24.04 24.95 4.17
N GLU A 183 24.01 26.25 4.37
CA GLU A 183 25.14 27.05 4.87
C GLU A 183 24.79 27.60 6.27
N TRP A 184 25.57 27.21 7.24
CA TRP A 184 25.51 27.73 8.61
C TRP A 184 26.94 28.01 9.09
N PRO A 185 27.28 29.25 9.42
CA PRO A 185 28.64 29.63 9.84
C PRO A 185 29.07 28.80 11.06
N GLY A 186 30.27 28.23 11.02
CA GLY A 186 30.83 27.43 12.12
C GLY A 186 30.27 26.00 12.26
N ARG A 187 29.22 25.60 11.54
CA ARG A 187 28.73 24.23 11.61
C ARG A 187 29.65 23.25 10.85
N LEU A 188 30.22 22.29 11.58
CA LEU A 188 31.12 21.28 11.05
C LEU A 188 30.38 20.05 10.45
N SER A 189 29.09 19.89 10.70
CA SER A 189 28.31 18.75 10.22
C SER A 189 27.49 19.14 8.99
N LYS A 190 27.29 18.16 8.08
CA LYS A 190 26.39 18.36 6.92
C LYS A 190 24.95 18.61 7.39
N PRO A 191 24.15 19.40 6.65
CA PRO A 191 22.72 19.55 6.90
C PRO A 191 22.01 18.21 6.82
N ILE A 192 20.92 18.10 7.54
CA ILE A 192 20.06 16.92 7.51
C ILE A 192 18.71 17.23 6.84
N SER A 193 18.01 16.21 6.39
CA SER A 193 16.70 16.40 5.78
C SER A 193 15.68 16.99 6.76
N VAL A 194 14.75 17.81 6.23
CA VAL A 194 13.63 18.41 6.97
C VAL A 194 12.91 17.37 7.87
N SER A 195 12.59 16.21 7.34
CA SER A 195 11.91 15.16 8.10
C SER A 195 12.74 14.60 9.26
N SER A 196 14.07 14.59 9.12
CA SER A 196 14.97 14.22 10.22
C SER A 196 15.02 15.30 11.30
N ALA A 197 15.09 16.57 10.89
CA ALA A 197 15.08 17.71 11.81
C ALA A 197 13.76 17.78 12.59
N GLU A 198 12.61 17.63 11.93
CA GLU A 198 11.30 17.54 12.60
C GLU A 198 11.24 16.38 13.62
N THR A 199 11.84 15.24 13.25
CA THR A 199 11.95 14.11 14.19
C THR A 199 12.76 14.49 15.41
N TYR A 200 13.89 15.19 15.27
CA TYR A 200 14.71 15.63 16.40
C TYR A 200 13.97 16.66 17.27
N LEU A 201 13.33 17.66 16.66
CA LEU A 201 12.49 18.62 17.41
C LEU A 201 11.41 17.93 18.22
N LYS A 202 10.73 16.93 17.62
CA LYS A 202 9.73 16.14 18.33
C LYS A 202 10.33 15.42 19.54
N GLN A 203 11.54 14.85 19.40
CA GLN A 203 12.21 14.21 20.55
C GLN A 203 12.57 15.21 21.64
N ILE A 204 13.05 16.41 21.27
CA ILE A 204 13.35 17.50 22.21
C ILE A 204 12.06 17.90 22.97
N ARG A 205 10.97 18.18 22.28
CA ARG A 205 9.68 18.50 22.90
C ARG A 205 9.15 17.40 23.83
N LEU A 206 9.38 16.13 23.49
CA LEU A 206 9.04 15.00 24.36
C LEU A 206 9.88 15.01 25.64
N MET A 207 11.19 15.26 25.57
CA MET A 207 12.07 15.27 26.73
C MET A 207 11.79 16.48 27.63
N LEU A 208 11.56 17.66 27.05
CA LEU A 208 11.15 18.84 27.80
C LEU A 208 9.79 18.65 28.49
N GLY A 209 8.83 18.04 27.80
CA GLY A 209 7.54 17.72 28.40
C GLY A 209 7.63 16.68 29.54
N TRP A 210 8.60 15.77 29.46
CA TRP A 210 8.90 14.87 30.57
C TRP A 210 9.44 15.66 31.79
N PHE A 211 10.34 16.60 31.59
CA PHE A 211 10.82 17.48 32.67
C PHE A 211 9.66 18.24 33.33
N HIS A 212 8.74 18.78 32.53
CA HIS A 212 7.60 19.50 33.06
C HIS A 212 6.66 18.61 33.87
N ARG A 213 6.25 17.45 33.33
CA ARG A 213 5.17 16.63 33.91
C ARG A 213 5.62 15.59 34.92
N TYR A 214 6.89 15.21 34.93
CA TYR A 214 7.40 14.15 35.81
C TYR A 214 8.52 14.58 36.71
N GLU A 215 9.29 15.61 36.36
CA GLU A 215 10.27 16.25 37.24
C GLU A 215 9.72 17.57 37.81
N ASN A 216 8.46 17.93 37.53
CA ASN A 216 7.74 19.11 38.03
C ASN A 216 8.45 20.43 37.76
N ILE A 217 9.16 20.56 36.65
CA ILE A 217 9.82 21.82 36.27
C ILE A 217 8.80 22.79 35.66
N PRO A 218 8.71 24.03 36.17
CA PRO A 218 7.80 25.05 35.63
C PRO A 218 8.07 25.38 34.14
N LEU A 219 7.03 25.81 33.41
CA LEU A 219 7.12 26.09 31.97
C LEU A 219 8.04 27.28 31.65
N ASP A 220 8.11 28.28 32.53
CA ASP A 220 8.99 29.45 32.41
C ASP A 220 10.48 29.10 32.49
N GLN A 221 10.83 27.97 33.09
CA GLN A 221 12.19 27.45 33.20
C GLN A 221 12.55 26.49 32.03
N MET A 222 11.64 26.29 31.08
CA MET A 222 11.88 25.38 29.96
C MET A 222 12.74 26.05 28.89
N SER A 223 13.90 25.47 28.64
CA SER A 223 14.82 25.86 27.58
C SER A 223 15.60 24.63 27.02
N VAL A 224 16.23 24.74 25.90
CA VAL A 224 17.12 23.68 25.39
C VAL A 224 18.32 23.43 26.30
N ASN A 225 18.75 24.45 27.04
CA ASN A 225 19.83 24.35 28.04
C ASN A 225 19.47 23.47 29.24
N ARG A 226 18.18 23.22 29.48
CA ARG A 226 17.74 22.24 30.49
C ARG A 226 18.12 20.82 30.13
N LEU A 227 18.11 20.52 28.80
CA LEU A 227 18.55 19.22 28.31
C LEU A 227 20.07 19.13 28.25
N ILE A 228 20.70 20.13 27.68
CA ILE A 228 22.15 20.25 27.55
C ILE A 228 22.57 21.62 28.06
N PRO A 229 23.15 21.70 29.26
CA PRO A 229 23.59 22.98 29.81
C PRO A 229 24.75 23.56 28.97
N LYS A 230 24.65 24.81 28.57
CA LYS A 230 25.76 25.60 28.04
C LYS A 230 26.56 26.16 29.22
N ILE A 231 27.87 26.03 29.18
CA ILE A 231 28.78 26.74 30.07
C ILE A 231 29.47 27.77 29.20
N THR A 232 29.34 29.03 29.54
CA THR A 232 29.93 30.14 28.79
C THR A 232 31.33 30.43 29.24
N ASP A 233 32.17 31.00 28.36
CA ASP A 233 33.54 31.42 28.72
C ASP A 233 33.54 32.37 29.91
N LYS A 234 32.56 33.28 30.01
CA LYS A 234 32.37 34.17 31.17
C LYS A 234 32.19 33.43 32.48
N GLU A 235 31.48 32.28 32.50
CA GLU A 235 31.32 31.47 33.71
C GLU A 235 32.64 30.74 34.05
N LEU A 236 33.59 30.66 33.13
CA LEU A 236 34.86 30.00 33.36
C LEU A 236 36.00 30.98 33.62
N GLU A 237 35.93 32.25 33.18
CA GLU A 237 37.01 33.23 33.25
C GLU A 237 37.57 33.43 34.68
N ASP A 238 36.67 33.55 35.66
CA ASP A 238 37.04 33.84 37.04
C ASP A 238 37.27 32.59 37.90
N LEU A 239 37.21 31.38 37.33
CA LEU A 239 37.30 30.14 38.06
C LEU A 239 38.72 29.51 38.00
N SER A 240 39.17 28.97 39.12
CA SER A 240 40.36 28.12 39.14
C SER A 240 40.15 26.85 38.30
N GLU A 241 41.22 26.25 37.78
CA GLU A 241 41.12 25.01 36.95
C GLU A 241 40.43 23.87 37.69
N ALA A 242 40.65 23.75 39.01
CA ALA A 242 39.97 22.77 39.85
C ALA A 242 38.44 23.01 39.86
N ARG A 243 38.02 24.27 40.01
CA ARG A 243 36.60 24.63 40.02
C ARG A 243 35.95 24.47 38.63
N LYS A 244 36.67 24.75 37.55
CA LYS A 244 36.23 24.46 36.18
C LYS A 244 35.95 22.97 35.99
N GLN A 245 36.87 22.12 36.45
CA GLN A 245 36.72 20.67 36.35
C GLN A 245 35.54 20.16 37.18
N GLU A 246 35.34 20.73 38.39
CA GLU A 246 34.22 20.40 39.24
C GLU A 246 32.90 20.78 38.56
N LEU A 247 32.76 22.01 38.07
CA LEU A 247 31.58 22.50 37.33
C LEU A 247 31.23 21.61 36.14
N TRP A 248 32.23 21.28 35.33
CA TRP A 248 32.04 20.36 34.19
C TRP A 248 31.61 18.96 34.66
N SER A 249 32.14 18.49 35.78
CA SER A 249 31.77 17.17 36.34
C SER A 249 30.33 17.16 36.85
N GLU A 250 29.90 18.22 37.53
CA GLU A 250 28.51 18.43 37.96
C GLU A 250 27.55 18.42 36.80
N LYS A 251 27.81 19.21 35.72
CA LYS A 251 26.95 19.29 34.54
C LYS A 251 26.90 17.97 33.80
N LYS A 252 28.05 17.29 33.66
CA LYS A 252 28.12 15.94 33.05
C LYS A 252 27.29 14.94 33.86
N LEU A 253 27.42 14.94 35.20
CA LEU A 253 26.67 14.04 36.05
C LEU A 253 25.17 14.32 36.02
N ALA A 254 24.76 15.59 35.97
CA ALA A 254 23.37 15.98 35.83
C ALA A 254 22.78 15.45 34.53
N VAL A 255 23.50 15.59 33.37
CA VAL A 255 23.06 15.08 32.09
C VAL A 255 23.00 13.53 32.09
N ASP A 256 23.99 12.86 32.64
CA ASP A 256 24.02 11.38 32.72
C ASP A 256 22.83 10.86 33.57
N THR A 257 22.57 11.52 34.70
CA THR A 257 21.49 11.16 35.62
C THR A 257 20.11 11.30 35.00
N TRP A 258 19.80 12.47 34.43
CA TRP A 258 18.46 12.67 33.89
C TRP A 258 18.19 11.81 32.66
N ILE A 259 19.18 11.55 31.80
CA ILE A 259 19.00 10.60 30.66
C ILE A 259 18.67 9.21 31.22
N GLY A 260 19.37 8.77 32.26
CA GLY A 260 19.09 7.50 32.93
C GLY A 260 17.65 7.42 33.47
N LYS A 261 17.20 8.44 34.21
CA LYS A 261 15.82 8.55 34.72
C LYS A 261 14.79 8.56 33.59
N HIS A 262 15.05 9.32 32.53
CA HIS A 262 14.15 9.35 31.37
C HIS A 262 14.06 7.99 30.66
N PHE A 263 15.15 7.23 30.57
CA PHE A 263 15.12 5.88 30.02
C PHE A 263 14.38 4.90 30.94
N GLN A 264 14.49 5.06 32.24
CA GLN A 264 13.69 4.32 33.20
C GLN A 264 12.21 4.63 33.04
N PHE A 265 11.81 5.92 32.94
CA PHE A 265 10.46 6.36 32.64
C PHE A 265 9.93 5.73 31.34
N LEU A 266 10.73 5.72 30.26
CA LEU A 266 10.33 5.10 29.00
C LEU A 266 10.02 3.61 29.15
N ARG A 267 10.77 2.90 29.99
CA ARG A 267 10.59 1.46 30.23
C ARG A 267 9.37 1.20 31.13
N GLU A 268 9.30 1.87 32.27
CA GLU A 268 8.37 1.55 33.35
C GLU A 268 6.99 2.22 33.19
N ILE A 269 6.96 3.48 32.82
CA ILE A 269 5.71 4.23 32.66
C ILE A 269 5.16 4.11 31.22
N MET A 270 6.03 4.31 30.22
CA MET A 270 5.64 4.29 28.83
C MET A 270 5.60 2.88 28.22
N ASN A 271 6.06 1.86 28.95
CA ASN A 271 6.15 0.49 28.51
C ASN A 271 6.79 0.36 27.11
N SER A 272 7.84 1.15 26.87
CA SER A 272 8.56 1.18 25.60
C SER A 272 9.59 0.07 25.54
N LEU A 273 9.25 -1.04 24.91
CA LEU A 273 10.09 -2.23 24.85
C LEU A 273 11.27 -2.06 23.87
N SER A 274 11.11 -1.28 22.80
CA SER A 274 12.13 -1.17 21.75
C SER A 274 13.27 -0.22 22.15
N PRO A 275 14.54 -0.68 22.11
CA PRO A 275 15.69 0.21 22.34
C PRO A 275 15.85 1.28 21.24
N SER A 276 15.20 1.13 20.08
CA SER A 276 15.17 2.16 19.05
C SER A 276 14.54 3.47 19.54
N THR A 277 13.59 3.43 20.48
CA THR A 277 13.01 4.63 21.09
C THR A 277 14.07 5.45 21.81
N LYS A 278 14.95 4.79 22.58
CA LYS A 278 16.09 5.43 23.25
C LYS A 278 17.08 6.01 22.24
N LYS A 279 17.34 5.29 21.12
CA LYS A 279 18.23 5.74 20.06
C LYS A 279 17.81 7.08 19.46
N PHE A 280 16.52 7.28 19.19
CA PHE A 280 16.03 8.56 18.66
C PHE A 280 16.26 9.71 19.65
N LYS A 281 16.10 9.47 20.96
CA LYS A 281 16.38 10.46 22.00
C LYS A 281 17.85 10.86 22.01
N VAL A 282 18.74 9.87 22.06
CA VAL A 282 20.19 10.12 22.12
C VAL A 282 20.69 10.79 20.83
N ASN A 283 20.16 10.44 19.67
CA ASN A 283 20.52 11.12 18.43
C ASN A 283 20.12 12.60 18.44
N ALA A 284 18.91 12.92 18.91
CA ALA A 284 18.47 14.29 19.05
C ALA A 284 19.33 15.09 20.05
N LEU A 285 19.70 14.47 21.19
CA LEU A 285 20.62 15.07 22.16
C LEU A 285 22.01 15.29 21.60
N SER A 286 22.54 14.32 20.83
CA SER A 286 23.85 14.47 20.18
C SER A 286 23.85 15.63 19.17
N ALA A 287 22.75 15.83 18.44
CA ALA A 287 22.58 16.96 17.56
C ALA A 287 22.44 18.28 18.32
N LEU A 288 21.73 18.27 19.47
CA LEU A 288 21.56 19.43 20.32
C LEU A 288 22.88 19.87 20.96
N VAL A 289 23.73 18.93 21.40
CA VAL A 289 25.09 19.28 21.89
C VAL A 289 25.89 19.98 20.79
N LYS A 290 25.83 19.45 19.56
CA LYS A 290 26.53 20.06 18.42
C LYS A 290 26.04 21.48 18.11
N PHE A 291 24.75 21.74 18.29
CA PHE A 291 24.14 23.06 18.14
C PHE A 291 24.58 24.01 19.26
N ILE A 292 24.61 23.56 20.49
CA ILE A 292 24.93 24.42 21.65
C ILE A 292 26.42 24.82 21.68
N TYR A 293 27.30 23.93 21.20
CA TYR A 293 28.76 24.06 21.29
C TYR A 293 29.45 24.17 19.92
N TYR A 294 28.75 24.56 18.83
CA TYR A 294 29.38 24.61 17.50
C TYR A 294 30.46 25.70 17.37
N GLU A 295 30.35 26.79 18.16
CA GLU A 295 31.30 27.88 18.18
C GLU A 295 32.60 27.53 18.94
N GLU A 296 32.54 26.57 19.84
CA GLU A 296 33.66 26.20 20.76
C GLU A 296 34.53 25.07 20.17
N VAL A 297 34.23 24.60 18.95
CA VAL A 297 34.93 23.48 18.32
C VAL A 297 35.47 23.86 16.96
N VAL A 298 36.74 23.48 16.71
CA VAL A 298 37.41 23.74 15.45
C VAL A 298 37.26 22.56 14.48
N GLN A 299 37.19 21.35 15.01
CA GLN A 299 37.02 20.12 14.21
C GLN A 299 36.03 19.16 14.89
N VAL A 300 35.46 18.23 14.09
CA VAL A 300 34.40 17.31 14.56
C VAL A 300 34.85 16.45 15.74
N SER A 301 36.13 16.12 15.84
CA SER A 301 36.71 15.36 16.95
C SER A 301 36.61 16.09 18.30
N ASP A 302 36.61 17.44 18.31
CA ASP A 302 36.66 18.24 19.52
C ASP A 302 35.38 18.10 20.36
N TYR A 303 34.26 17.85 19.71
CA TYR A 303 33.03 17.49 20.45
C TYR A 303 33.24 16.36 21.47
N ALA A 304 34.15 15.43 21.19
CA ALA A 304 34.45 14.34 22.10
C ALA A 304 35.12 14.80 23.39
N ASN A 305 35.70 16.00 23.43
CA ASN A 305 36.33 16.58 24.60
C ASN A 305 35.30 17.21 25.55
N ILE A 306 34.17 17.65 25.06
CA ILE A 306 33.10 18.31 25.82
C ILE A 306 32.52 17.30 26.84
N PRO A 307 32.59 17.60 28.18
CA PRO A 307 32.17 16.63 29.19
C PRO A 307 30.70 16.22 29.08
N VAL A 308 29.77 17.14 28.76
CA VAL A 308 28.34 16.78 28.56
C VAL A 308 28.12 15.91 27.33
N PHE A 309 28.92 16.07 26.29
CA PHE A 309 28.88 15.16 25.12
C PHE A 309 29.37 13.77 25.48
N LYS A 310 30.34 13.63 26.38
CA LYS A 310 30.80 12.32 26.89
C LYS A 310 29.67 11.56 27.58
N ALA A 311 28.80 12.26 28.34
CA ALA A 311 27.60 11.66 28.94
C ALA A 311 26.61 11.16 27.90
N VAL A 312 26.27 11.98 26.91
CA VAL A 312 25.39 11.58 25.81
C VAL A 312 25.96 10.40 25.01
N ASN A 313 27.26 10.42 24.71
CA ASN A 313 27.95 9.33 24.02
C ASN A 313 27.99 8.03 24.81
N LYS A 314 28.13 8.08 26.14
CA LYS A 314 28.02 6.91 27.03
C LYS A 314 26.67 6.21 26.80
N HIS A 315 25.57 6.96 26.87
CA HIS A 315 24.23 6.42 26.61
C HIS A 315 24.06 5.94 25.18
N SER A 316 24.64 6.64 24.19
CA SER A 316 24.64 6.20 22.79
C SER A 316 25.27 4.81 22.62
N ARG A 317 26.43 4.60 23.25
CA ARG A 317 27.13 3.29 23.21
C ARG A 317 26.31 2.19 23.89
N LEU A 318 25.69 2.48 25.04
CA LEU A 318 24.83 1.52 25.75
C LEU A 318 23.61 1.15 24.91
N VAL A 319 22.92 2.12 24.34
CA VAL A 319 21.76 1.88 23.48
C VAL A 319 22.13 1.10 22.22
N ARG A 320 23.31 1.34 21.63
CA ARG A 320 23.81 0.52 20.49
C ARG A 320 24.05 -0.94 20.89
N LYS A 321 24.58 -1.19 22.11
CA LYS A 321 24.72 -2.55 22.64
C LYS A 321 23.36 -3.21 22.85
N GLU A 322 22.39 -2.49 23.45
CA GLU A 322 21.01 -2.98 23.62
C GLU A 322 20.37 -3.33 22.26
N ILE A 323 20.55 -2.49 21.23
CA ILE A 323 20.02 -2.76 19.89
C ILE A 323 20.65 -4.02 19.26
N LYS A 324 21.99 -4.20 19.44
CA LYS A 324 22.67 -5.40 18.96
C LYS A 324 22.13 -6.66 19.64
N GLN A 325 21.95 -6.59 20.97
CA GLN A 325 21.38 -7.70 21.74
C GLN A 325 19.93 -7.98 21.34
N TRP A 326 19.09 -6.93 21.24
CA TRP A 326 17.70 -7.03 20.78
C TRP A 326 17.57 -7.74 19.43
N LYS A 327 18.45 -7.40 18.49
CA LYS A 327 18.51 -8.07 17.17
C LYS A 327 18.97 -9.53 17.28
N ARG A 328 19.99 -9.80 18.09
CA ARG A 328 20.51 -11.17 18.30
C ARG A 328 19.43 -12.08 18.88
N ASP A 329 18.69 -11.56 19.87
CA ASP A 329 17.62 -12.28 20.55
C ASP A 329 16.32 -12.32 19.71
N LYS A 330 16.34 -11.80 18.47
CA LYS A 330 15.18 -11.74 17.54
C LYS A 330 13.91 -11.19 18.22
N GLN A 331 14.09 -10.24 19.16
CA GLN A 331 12.96 -9.65 19.87
C GLN A 331 12.18 -8.69 18.97
N HIS A 332 10.86 -8.75 19.05
CA HIS A 332 9.95 -7.92 18.28
C HIS A 332 8.90 -7.25 19.18
N VAL A 333 8.57 -5.99 18.92
CA VAL A 333 7.48 -5.29 19.61
C VAL A 333 6.10 -5.84 19.23
N VAL A 334 5.98 -6.35 18.01
CA VAL A 334 4.78 -7.02 17.47
C VAL A 334 5.24 -8.30 16.83
N SER A 335 4.59 -9.42 17.16
CA SER A 335 4.92 -10.72 16.57
C SER A 335 5.03 -10.64 15.05
N PRO A 336 6.08 -11.20 14.45
CA PRO A 336 6.21 -11.33 13.00
C PRO A 336 4.99 -11.97 12.36
N ASP A 337 4.37 -12.98 12.99
CA ASP A 337 3.21 -13.72 12.48
C ASP A 337 2.01 -12.82 12.16
N LYS A 338 1.87 -11.68 12.88
CA LYS A 338 0.81 -10.70 12.60
C LYS A 338 1.09 -9.81 11.38
N LYS A 339 2.29 -9.89 10.83
CA LYS A 339 2.75 -9.04 9.73
C LYS A 339 3.21 -9.83 8.52
N TRP A 340 3.56 -11.11 8.70
CA TRP A 340 4.01 -11.97 7.60
C TRP A 340 2.81 -12.73 7.00
N PRO A 341 2.78 -12.93 5.68
CA PRO A 341 1.70 -13.72 5.06
C PRO A 341 1.77 -15.18 5.54
N ASP A 342 0.63 -15.80 5.74
CA ASP A 342 0.55 -17.25 5.92
C ASP A 342 0.83 -17.90 4.57
N VAL A 343 2.03 -18.44 4.40
CA VAL A 343 2.50 -18.97 3.11
C VAL A 343 1.67 -20.20 2.75
N ILE A 344 1.15 -20.23 1.53
CA ILE A 344 0.46 -21.40 0.98
C ILE A 344 1.50 -22.48 0.71
N ASP A 345 1.20 -23.73 1.06
CA ASP A 345 2.08 -24.86 0.83
C ASP A 345 2.58 -24.93 -0.62
N GLY A 346 3.88 -25.18 -0.78
CA GLY A 346 4.54 -25.21 -2.07
C GLY A 346 4.65 -23.87 -2.82
N LYS A 347 4.31 -22.73 -2.16
CA LYS A 347 4.41 -21.40 -2.78
C LYS A 347 5.32 -20.48 -1.97
N THR A 348 5.87 -19.47 -2.65
CA THR A 348 6.64 -18.41 -1.99
C THR A 348 5.71 -17.41 -1.29
N ALA A 349 6.27 -16.64 -0.34
CA ALA A 349 5.53 -15.56 0.33
C ALA A 349 5.01 -14.51 -0.67
N LEU A 350 5.78 -14.18 -1.72
CA LEU A 350 5.36 -13.24 -2.77
C LEU A 350 4.20 -13.79 -3.60
N THR A 351 4.26 -15.07 -3.98
CA THR A 351 3.18 -15.74 -4.70
C THR A 351 1.91 -15.79 -3.86
N THR A 352 2.04 -16.08 -2.56
CA THR A 352 0.92 -16.05 -1.60
C THR A 352 0.27 -14.67 -1.53
N VAL A 353 1.05 -13.60 -1.42
CA VAL A 353 0.56 -12.22 -1.44
C VAL A 353 -0.22 -11.90 -2.71
N ARG A 354 0.30 -12.35 -3.87
CA ARG A 354 -0.39 -12.16 -5.15
C ARG A 354 -1.74 -12.86 -5.19
N LEU A 355 -1.81 -14.09 -4.71
CA LEU A 355 -3.03 -14.89 -4.73
C LEU A 355 -4.05 -14.42 -3.70
N GLN A 356 -3.63 -14.14 -2.46
CA GLN A 356 -4.55 -13.85 -1.36
C GLN A 356 -4.94 -12.37 -1.25
N ILE A 357 -4.14 -11.45 -1.80
CA ILE A 357 -4.38 -10.01 -1.67
C ILE A 357 -4.55 -9.34 -3.03
N LEU A 358 -3.58 -9.48 -3.92
CA LEU A 358 -3.59 -8.74 -5.18
C LEU A 358 -4.75 -9.16 -6.09
N GLU A 359 -4.95 -10.45 -6.26
CA GLU A 359 -6.02 -10.96 -7.12
C GLU A 359 -7.44 -10.64 -6.59
N PRO A 360 -7.76 -10.80 -5.31
CA PRO A 360 -9.03 -10.31 -4.76
C PRO A 360 -9.25 -8.81 -4.95
N LEU A 361 -8.20 -7.98 -4.80
CA LEU A 361 -8.30 -6.53 -5.04
C LEU A 361 -8.57 -6.22 -6.51
N ARG A 362 -7.95 -6.96 -7.43
CA ARG A 362 -8.20 -6.84 -8.87
C ARG A 362 -9.66 -7.17 -9.22
N LEU A 363 -10.19 -8.23 -8.64
CA LEU A 363 -11.60 -8.64 -8.84
C LEU A 363 -12.57 -7.59 -8.26
N GLU A 364 -12.20 -6.89 -7.18
CA GLU A 364 -13.00 -5.78 -6.65
C GLU A 364 -13.16 -4.62 -7.64
N CYS A 365 -12.21 -4.42 -8.55
CA CYS A 365 -12.32 -3.38 -9.58
C CYS A 365 -13.46 -3.64 -10.56
N ARG A 366 -13.84 -4.89 -10.78
CA ARG A 366 -14.91 -5.31 -11.70
C ARG A 366 -16.30 -5.32 -11.06
N ARG A 367 -16.41 -5.19 -9.74
CA ARG A 367 -17.70 -5.25 -9.05
C ARG A 367 -18.56 -4.05 -9.42
N LYS A 368 -19.71 -4.32 -10.04
CA LYS A 368 -20.73 -3.32 -10.40
C LYS A 368 -21.59 -2.92 -9.18
N TYR A 369 -21.85 -3.86 -8.31
CA TYR A 369 -22.71 -3.67 -7.14
C TYR A 369 -21.95 -3.87 -5.83
N ASP A 370 -22.30 -3.11 -4.81
CA ASP A 370 -21.85 -3.30 -3.44
C ASP A 370 -23.08 -3.64 -2.59
N SER A 371 -23.24 -4.94 -2.29
CA SER A 371 -24.46 -5.50 -1.74
C SER A 371 -25.67 -5.26 -2.63
N TRP A 372 -26.41 -4.18 -2.38
CA TRP A 372 -27.66 -3.85 -3.03
C TRP A 372 -27.62 -2.60 -3.92
N HIS A 373 -26.52 -1.87 -3.94
CA HIS A 373 -26.42 -0.61 -4.63
C HIS A 373 -25.42 -0.68 -5.76
N VAL A 374 -25.72 -0.03 -6.86
CA VAL A 374 -24.72 0.30 -7.88
C VAL A 374 -23.61 1.06 -7.19
N ARG A 375 -22.38 0.64 -7.39
CA ARG A 375 -21.22 1.28 -6.76
C ARG A 375 -21.04 2.67 -7.32
N GLU A 376 -20.91 3.63 -6.41
CA GLU A 376 -20.56 5.00 -6.78
C GLU A 376 -19.16 5.06 -7.41
N GLY A 377 -18.95 6.01 -8.30
CA GLY A 377 -17.65 6.26 -8.93
C GLY A 377 -16.50 6.38 -7.92
N SER A 378 -16.79 6.98 -6.75
CA SER A 378 -15.82 7.07 -5.64
C SER A 378 -15.38 5.71 -5.07
N ALA A 379 -16.30 4.78 -4.99
CA ALA A 379 -16.03 3.43 -4.48
C ALA A 379 -15.24 2.61 -5.51
N ILE A 380 -15.55 2.80 -6.80
CA ILE A 380 -14.81 2.20 -7.91
C ILE A 380 -13.39 2.75 -7.92
N ALA A 381 -13.22 4.07 -7.88
CA ALA A 381 -11.92 4.75 -7.82
C ALA A 381 -11.04 4.24 -6.66
N LYS A 382 -11.63 4.09 -5.47
CA LYS A 382 -10.92 3.52 -4.31
C LYS A 382 -10.47 2.08 -4.53
N SER A 383 -11.25 1.26 -5.24
CA SER A 383 -10.86 -0.12 -5.54
C SER A 383 -9.71 -0.15 -6.54
N PHE A 384 -9.78 0.62 -7.63
CA PHE A 384 -8.69 0.76 -8.59
C PHE A 384 -7.41 1.26 -7.93
N GLN A 385 -7.48 2.34 -7.15
CA GLN A 385 -6.31 2.86 -6.44
C GLN A 385 -5.70 1.84 -5.49
N ARG A 386 -6.53 1.12 -4.73
CA ARG A 386 -6.08 0.09 -3.80
C ARG A 386 -5.39 -1.06 -4.54
N TYR A 387 -5.98 -1.52 -5.64
CA TYR A 387 -5.39 -2.53 -6.50
C TYR A 387 -4.04 -2.06 -7.08
N LEU A 388 -3.98 -0.87 -7.67
CA LEU A 388 -2.76 -0.33 -8.30
C LEU A 388 -1.63 -0.12 -7.29
N VAL A 389 -1.93 0.38 -6.08
CA VAL A 389 -0.93 0.46 -5.01
C VAL A 389 -0.35 -0.93 -4.70
N TRP A 390 -1.18 -1.95 -4.64
CA TRP A 390 -0.74 -3.32 -4.38
C TRP A 390 -0.02 -3.94 -5.57
N SER A 391 -0.44 -3.66 -6.80
CA SER A 391 0.26 -4.09 -8.01
C SER A 391 1.67 -3.51 -8.09
N PHE A 392 1.83 -2.23 -7.79
CA PHE A 392 3.16 -1.57 -7.75
C PHE A 392 4.05 -2.06 -6.60
N LEU A 393 3.50 -2.74 -5.61
CA LEU A 393 4.24 -3.33 -4.49
C LEU A 393 4.49 -4.83 -4.65
N ALA A 394 3.72 -5.53 -5.49
CA ALA A 394 3.77 -6.99 -5.60
C ALA A 394 4.05 -7.51 -7.03
N ASP A 395 3.78 -6.74 -8.08
CA ASP A 395 4.08 -7.13 -9.47
C ASP A 395 5.42 -6.58 -9.96
N ILE A 396 5.90 -5.48 -9.37
CA ILE A 396 7.25 -4.94 -9.59
C ILE A 396 8.02 -4.90 -8.27
N PRO A 397 9.37 -4.90 -8.31
CA PRO A 397 10.18 -4.83 -7.11
C PRO A 397 9.79 -3.67 -6.20
N ALA A 398 9.37 -3.99 -4.97
CA ALA A 398 8.78 -2.99 -4.07
C ALA A 398 9.78 -1.92 -3.68
N ARG A 399 9.47 -0.66 -4.02
CA ARG A 399 10.24 0.52 -3.66
C ARG A 399 9.76 1.11 -2.32
N ARG A 400 10.40 2.16 -1.84
CA ARG A 400 9.95 2.84 -0.61
C ARG A 400 8.66 3.59 -0.86
N GLN A 401 7.80 3.66 0.14
CA GLN A 401 6.49 4.32 0.03
C GLN A 401 6.56 5.79 -0.39
N GLU A 402 7.65 6.48 -0.13
CA GLU A 402 7.87 7.87 -0.54
C GLU A 402 7.78 8.01 -2.06
N GLU A 403 8.42 7.09 -2.76
CA GLU A 403 8.52 7.08 -4.21
C GLU A 403 7.14 6.92 -4.89
N TYR A 404 6.22 6.20 -4.23
CA TYR A 404 4.82 6.08 -4.71
C TYR A 404 3.96 7.27 -4.29
N ARG A 405 4.23 7.86 -3.11
CA ARG A 405 3.46 9.00 -2.62
C ARG A 405 3.73 10.28 -3.40
N SER A 406 4.96 10.44 -3.88
CA SER A 406 5.39 11.56 -4.72
C SER A 406 5.16 11.35 -6.21
N LEU A 407 4.60 10.19 -6.61
CA LEU A 407 4.42 9.83 -8.01
C LEU A 407 3.40 10.75 -8.68
N ARG A 408 3.85 11.46 -9.71
CA ARG A 408 3.05 12.35 -10.55
C ARG A 408 2.68 11.70 -11.87
N VAL A 409 1.57 12.10 -12.42
CA VAL A 409 1.08 11.68 -13.74
C VAL A 409 0.50 12.89 -14.46
N SER A 410 0.62 12.91 -15.78
CA SER A 410 -0.02 13.96 -16.59
C SER A 410 -1.53 13.83 -16.54
N LEU A 411 -2.23 14.92 -16.28
CA LEU A 411 -3.68 15.02 -16.24
C LEU A 411 -4.27 15.55 -17.54
N CYS A 412 -3.44 16.10 -18.42
CA CYS A 412 -3.87 16.65 -19.72
C CYS A 412 -4.02 15.56 -20.80
N CYS A 413 -3.89 14.32 -20.47
CA CYS A 413 -4.09 13.20 -21.37
C CYS A 413 -5.56 12.76 -21.45
N PRO A 414 -5.94 12.19 -22.59
CA PRO A 414 -5.14 11.87 -23.76
C PRO A 414 -4.97 13.07 -24.69
N LEU A 415 -3.80 13.63 -24.70
CA LEU A 415 -3.44 14.58 -25.74
C LEU A 415 -3.11 13.78 -26.99
N LYS A 416 -4.02 13.79 -27.96
CA LYS A 416 -3.72 13.31 -29.30
C LYS A 416 -2.74 14.28 -29.94
N ARG A 417 -1.50 13.89 -30.07
CA ARG A 417 -0.61 14.53 -31.04
C ARG A 417 -0.77 13.78 -32.36
N PRO A 418 -1.25 14.44 -33.43
CA PRO A 418 -1.32 13.80 -34.74
C PRO A 418 0.07 13.28 -35.11
N GLY A 419 0.18 12.01 -35.48
CA GLY A 419 1.41 11.37 -35.93
C GLY A 419 2.25 10.66 -34.87
N ASP A 420 2.11 10.99 -33.57
CA ASP A 420 2.98 10.43 -32.52
C ASP A 420 2.34 9.25 -31.74
N VAL A 421 1.03 9.09 -31.84
CA VAL A 421 0.26 8.11 -31.07
C VAL A 421 -0.42 7.13 -32.00
N PRO A 422 -0.31 5.81 -31.77
CA PRO A 422 -1.09 4.84 -32.52
C PRO A 422 -2.59 5.16 -32.45
N PRO A 423 -3.39 4.83 -33.48
CA PRO A 423 -4.80 5.20 -33.56
C PRO A 423 -5.63 4.81 -32.33
N ASN A 424 -5.24 3.72 -31.64
CA ASN A 424 -5.88 3.21 -30.43
C ASN A 424 -5.04 3.46 -29.16
N GLY A 425 -3.96 4.21 -29.23
CA GLY A 425 -3.05 4.47 -28.12
C GLY A 425 -3.42 5.71 -27.32
N LEU A 426 -3.11 5.66 -26.03
CA LEU A 426 -3.17 6.81 -25.12
C LEU A 426 -1.75 7.31 -24.86
N TYR A 427 -1.53 8.60 -25.05
CA TYR A 427 -0.24 9.24 -24.80
C TYR A 427 -0.24 9.94 -23.45
N ASN A 428 0.65 9.55 -22.57
CA ASN A 428 0.88 10.21 -21.28
C ASN A 428 2.38 10.54 -21.17
N PRO A 429 2.79 11.73 -21.62
CA PRO A 429 4.20 12.07 -21.74
C PRO A 429 4.86 12.29 -20.38
N LEU A 430 6.17 12.06 -20.35
CA LEU A 430 7.03 12.57 -19.30
C LEU A 430 7.21 14.08 -19.52
N PRO A 431 7.00 14.94 -18.49
CA PRO A 431 7.20 16.37 -18.65
C PRO A 431 8.66 16.71 -18.99
N PRO A 432 8.90 17.71 -19.85
CA PRO A 432 10.25 18.24 -20.08
C PRO A 432 10.93 18.62 -18.77
N LYS A 433 12.24 18.44 -18.69
CA LYS A 433 13.01 18.70 -17.45
C LYS A 433 12.88 20.14 -16.95
N GLU A 434 12.65 21.07 -17.85
CA GLU A 434 12.54 22.52 -17.60
C GLU A 434 11.28 22.87 -16.80
N VAL A 435 10.20 22.12 -17.00
CA VAL A 435 8.92 22.36 -16.34
C VAL A 435 8.70 21.47 -15.11
N ARG A 436 9.63 20.55 -14.81
CA ARG A 436 9.54 19.70 -13.63
C ARG A 436 9.86 20.49 -12.37
N ARG A 437 9.15 20.20 -11.30
CA ARG A 437 9.43 20.80 -9.99
C ARG A 437 10.84 20.42 -9.52
N ARG A 438 11.52 21.40 -8.94
CA ARG A 438 12.87 21.23 -8.40
C ARG A 438 12.91 21.55 -6.91
N HIS A 439 13.86 20.96 -6.23
CA HIS A 439 14.25 21.35 -4.89
C HIS A 439 15.07 22.66 -4.94
N HIS A 440 15.31 23.22 -3.75
CA HIS A 440 16.11 24.43 -3.63
C HIS A 440 17.55 24.28 -4.19
N ASP A 441 18.10 23.07 -4.14
CA ASP A 441 19.42 22.74 -4.71
C ASP A 441 19.41 22.47 -6.23
N GLY A 442 18.27 22.70 -6.90
CA GLY A 442 18.09 22.48 -8.34
C GLY A 442 17.84 21.02 -8.74
N SER A 443 17.91 20.05 -7.83
CA SER A 443 17.62 18.65 -8.13
C SER A 443 16.12 18.44 -8.39
N LEU A 444 15.79 17.42 -9.22
CA LEU A 444 14.40 17.11 -9.54
C LEU A 444 13.67 16.51 -8.32
N ALA A 445 12.47 17.03 -8.02
CA ALA A 445 11.78 16.79 -6.78
C ALA A 445 10.68 15.72 -6.85
N ASP A 446 10.15 15.42 -8.04
CA ASP A 446 9.02 14.50 -8.20
C ASP A 446 9.41 13.26 -8.98
N ASN A 447 8.68 12.18 -8.74
CA ASN A 447 8.70 10.97 -9.52
C ASN A 447 7.51 10.96 -10.47
N TYR A 448 7.66 10.34 -11.64
CA TYR A 448 6.64 10.40 -12.69
C TYR A 448 6.25 8.99 -13.18
N LEU A 449 4.95 8.81 -13.42
CA LEU A 449 4.42 7.71 -14.18
C LEU A 449 4.05 8.23 -15.57
N HIS A 450 4.62 7.65 -16.60
CA HIS A 450 4.35 8.07 -17.97
C HIS A 450 4.26 6.89 -18.93
N LYS A 451 3.61 7.07 -20.08
CA LYS A 451 3.55 6.08 -21.15
C LYS A 451 4.39 6.56 -22.32
N THR A 452 5.28 5.72 -22.78
CA THR A 452 6.16 6.01 -23.92
C THR A 452 6.00 5.00 -25.03
N TYR A 453 6.08 5.46 -26.28
CA TYR A 453 6.13 4.65 -27.50
C TYR A 453 7.53 4.61 -28.11
N ALA A 454 8.48 5.30 -27.50
CA ALA A 454 9.84 5.48 -28.02
C ALA A 454 10.76 4.26 -27.86
N CYS A 455 10.28 3.17 -27.29
CA CYS A 455 11.06 1.93 -27.23
C CYS A 455 11.16 1.34 -28.64
N LYS A 456 12.34 1.40 -29.22
CA LYS A 456 12.65 0.83 -30.54
C LYS A 456 12.49 -0.69 -30.62
N ASN A 457 12.31 -1.37 -29.49
CA ASN A 457 12.02 -2.79 -29.44
C ASN A 457 10.52 -3.02 -29.50
N SER A 458 10.08 -3.60 -30.57
CA SER A 458 8.70 -3.89 -30.98
C SER A 458 7.85 -4.77 -30.04
N THR A 459 8.32 -5.09 -28.85
CA THR A 459 7.64 -5.98 -27.89
C THR A 459 6.36 -5.36 -27.31
N TYR A 460 6.18 -4.03 -27.43
CA TYR A 460 5.01 -3.33 -26.90
C TYR A 460 4.47 -2.31 -27.93
N PRO A 461 3.71 -2.77 -28.93
CA PRO A 461 3.17 -1.87 -29.96
C PRO A 461 2.24 -0.80 -29.38
N ASP A 462 1.59 -1.10 -28.24
CA ASP A 462 0.67 -0.19 -27.54
C ASP A 462 1.38 0.75 -26.54
N GLY A 463 2.71 0.81 -26.56
CA GLY A 463 3.52 1.61 -25.66
C GLY A 463 3.78 0.94 -24.31
N VAL A 464 4.70 1.52 -23.54
CA VAL A 464 5.16 1.03 -22.24
C VAL A 464 4.89 2.06 -21.17
N TRP A 465 4.26 1.65 -20.06
CA TRP A 465 4.20 2.45 -18.85
C TRP A 465 5.52 2.38 -18.10
N VAL A 466 6.08 3.54 -17.77
CA VAL A 466 7.39 3.70 -17.14
C VAL A 466 7.24 4.47 -15.84
N LEU A 467 7.86 3.94 -14.80
CA LEU A 467 8.05 4.60 -13.52
C LEU A 467 9.41 5.32 -13.56
N ASP A 468 9.40 6.64 -13.69
CA ASP A 468 10.59 7.47 -13.70
C ASP A 468 10.85 8.02 -12.28
N VAL A 469 11.83 7.45 -11.60
CA VAL A 469 12.16 7.74 -10.21
C VAL A 469 13.39 8.63 -10.14
N GLN A 470 13.17 9.90 -9.82
CA GLN A 470 14.21 10.91 -9.70
C GLN A 470 14.64 11.06 -8.24
N GLU A 471 13.66 11.14 -7.34
CA GLU A 471 13.90 11.36 -5.92
C GLU A 471 13.61 10.11 -5.09
N TYR A 472 14.64 9.61 -4.43
CA TYR A 472 14.53 8.55 -3.44
C TYR A 472 15.76 8.55 -2.51
N LYS A 473 15.67 7.88 -1.37
CA LYS A 473 16.67 7.95 -0.28
C LYS A 473 18.13 7.71 -0.71
N THR A 474 18.34 6.94 -1.77
CA THR A 474 19.66 6.55 -2.29
C THR A 474 19.91 7.06 -3.71
N SER A 475 19.17 8.10 -4.16
CA SER A 475 19.33 8.69 -5.48
C SER A 475 20.72 9.29 -5.69
N ASN A 476 21.34 9.83 -4.64
CA ASN A 476 22.72 10.34 -4.68
C ASN A 476 23.77 9.24 -4.94
N THR A 477 23.41 7.97 -4.70
CA THR A 477 24.33 6.84 -4.94
C THR A 477 24.08 6.17 -6.30
N TYR A 478 22.83 6.04 -6.70
CA TYR A 478 22.42 5.25 -7.87
C TYR A 478 21.85 6.09 -9.02
N GLY A 479 21.74 7.40 -8.84
CA GLY A 479 21.14 8.29 -9.83
C GLY A 479 19.63 8.08 -9.99
N SER A 480 19.08 8.69 -11.05
CA SER A 480 17.68 8.47 -11.45
C SER A 480 17.50 7.08 -12.08
N GLN A 481 16.31 6.51 -11.92
CA GLN A 481 15.97 5.19 -12.47
C GLN A 481 14.67 5.27 -13.26
N SER A 482 14.67 4.68 -14.46
CA SER A 482 13.47 4.51 -15.27
C SER A 482 13.16 3.02 -15.33
N ILE A 483 11.99 2.62 -14.82
CA ILE A 483 11.58 1.23 -14.65
C ILE A 483 10.35 0.99 -15.52
N ALA A 484 10.48 0.12 -16.52
CA ALA A 484 9.36 -0.34 -17.30
C ALA A 484 8.44 -1.20 -16.43
N ILE A 485 7.16 -0.89 -16.42
CA ILE A 485 6.15 -1.67 -15.70
C ILE A 485 5.75 -2.86 -16.58
N PRO A 486 5.89 -4.11 -16.11
CA PRO A 486 5.49 -5.27 -16.91
C PRO A 486 3.98 -5.26 -17.11
N ASN A 487 3.54 -5.44 -18.36
CA ASN A 487 2.11 -5.51 -18.68
C ASN A 487 1.56 -6.91 -18.40
N ARG A 488 1.28 -7.19 -17.12
CA ARG A 488 0.72 -8.45 -16.69
C ARG A 488 -0.67 -8.67 -17.30
N ARG A 489 -0.84 -9.75 -18.06
CA ARG A 489 -2.14 -10.20 -18.56
C ARG A 489 -2.86 -11.09 -17.55
N PHE A 490 -4.18 -11.01 -17.54
CA PHE A 490 -5.04 -11.78 -16.63
C PHE A 490 -5.99 -12.65 -17.43
N SER A 491 -6.42 -13.77 -16.85
CA SER A 491 -7.52 -14.55 -17.37
C SER A 491 -8.77 -13.69 -17.48
N GLY A 492 -9.34 -13.55 -18.66
CA GLY A 492 -10.51 -12.68 -18.92
C GLY A 492 -10.17 -11.35 -19.62
N GLY A 493 -9.02 -11.23 -20.26
CA GLY A 493 -8.72 -10.26 -21.30
C GLY A 493 -8.11 -8.93 -20.85
N MET A 494 -8.32 -8.45 -19.63
CA MET A 494 -7.70 -7.22 -19.14
C MET A 494 -6.25 -7.45 -18.71
N CYS A 495 -5.39 -6.46 -18.96
CA CYS A 495 -4.02 -6.43 -18.48
C CYS A 495 -3.79 -5.34 -17.41
N LEU A 496 -2.59 -5.24 -16.87
CA LEU A 496 -2.28 -4.21 -15.88
C LEU A 496 -2.42 -2.80 -16.46
N TYR A 497 -1.99 -2.59 -17.71
CA TYR A 497 -2.11 -1.30 -18.38
C TYR A 497 -3.56 -0.84 -18.53
N ASP A 498 -4.48 -1.77 -18.82
CA ASP A 498 -5.91 -1.44 -18.85
C ASP A 498 -6.43 -0.92 -17.50
N HIS A 499 -5.90 -1.44 -16.39
CA HIS A 499 -6.28 -0.96 -15.08
C HIS A 499 -5.70 0.44 -14.78
N ILE A 500 -4.47 0.72 -15.21
CA ILE A 500 -3.85 2.04 -15.09
C ILE A 500 -4.64 3.05 -15.94
N GLU A 501 -4.89 2.73 -17.18
CA GLU A 501 -5.57 3.62 -18.13
C GLU A 501 -7.03 3.84 -17.74
N ARG A 502 -7.71 2.80 -17.28
CA ARG A 502 -9.07 2.91 -16.77
C ARG A 502 -9.14 3.76 -15.49
N TYR A 503 -8.16 3.67 -14.62
CA TYR A 503 -8.07 4.51 -13.44
C TYR A 503 -7.87 5.98 -13.79
N LEU A 504 -7.02 6.26 -14.80
CA LEU A 504 -6.71 7.62 -15.24
C LEU A 504 -7.79 8.21 -16.18
N TYR A 505 -8.28 7.40 -17.13
CA TYR A 505 -9.05 7.87 -18.29
C TYR A 505 -10.34 7.10 -18.53
N GLY A 506 -10.93 6.51 -17.54
CA GLY A 506 -12.01 5.52 -17.59
C GLY A 506 -13.00 5.60 -18.76
N TRP A 507 -13.48 6.78 -19.10
CA TRP A 507 -14.45 7.04 -20.17
C TRP A 507 -13.87 6.96 -21.61
N TRP A 508 -12.56 6.95 -21.75
CA TRP A 508 -11.90 6.81 -23.06
C TRP A 508 -11.78 5.36 -23.51
N MET A 509 -12.00 4.42 -22.61
CA MET A 509 -11.86 3.00 -22.92
C MET A 509 -13.14 2.45 -23.55
N GLN A 510 -13.03 1.84 -24.73
CA GLN A 510 -14.15 1.19 -25.38
C GLN A 510 -14.77 0.08 -24.51
N GLY A 511 -16.09 -0.01 -24.49
CA GLY A 511 -16.84 -1.03 -23.74
C GLY A 511 -16.99 -0.79 -22.24
N VAL A 512 -16.57 0.36 -21.75
CA VAL A 512 -16.71 0.70 -20.32
C VAL A 512 -18.08 1.31 -19.99
N GLY A 513 -18.93 1.56 -20.99
CA GLY A 513 -20.22 2.20 -20.77
C GLY A 513 -20.10 3.54 -20.07
N GLU A 514 -21.15 3.96 -19.39
CA GLU A 514 -21.29 5.26 -18.69
C GLU A 514 -20.46 5.42 -17.42
N ASN A 515 -19.38 4.67 -17.23
CA ASN A 515 -18.55 4.82 -16.03
C ASN A 515 -17.82 6.16 -16.07
N PRO A 516 -17.95 6.99 -15.04
CA PRO A 516 -17.29 8.28 -14.99
C PRO A 516 -15.77 8.09 -14.99
N PHE A 517 -15.08 9.04 -15.56
CA PHE A 517 -13.63 9.17 -15.48
C PHE A 517 -13.18 9.15 -14.03
N VAL A 518 -12.57 8.04 -13.60
CA VAL A 518 -12.38 7.71 -12.18
C VAL A 518 -11.47 8.72 -11.49
N TYR A 519 -10.35 9.05 -12.13
CA TYR A 519 -9.41 10.01 -11.59
C TYR A 519 -9.97 11.45 -11.65
N GLY A 520 -10.58 11.82 -12.76
CA GLY A 520 -11.25 13.11 -12.95
C GLY A 520 -12.38 13.33 -11.97
N TRP A 521 -13.12 12.27 -11.60
CA TRP A 521 -14.17 12.35 -10.61
C TRP A 521 -13.65 12.80 -9.23
N TRP A 522 -12.51 12.29 -8.80
CA TRP A 522 -11.90 12.68 -7.52
C TRP A 522 -11.46 14.13 -7.51
N HIS A 523 -10.88 14.58 -8.60
CA HIS A 523 -10.48 15.97 -8.76
C HIS A 523 -11.68 16.92 -8.85
N GLN A 524 -12.76 16.55 -9.53
CA GLN A 524 -13.99 17.33 -9.59
C GLN A 524 -14.58 17.58 -8.19
N LYS A 525 -14.58 16.54 -7.33
CA LYS A 525 -15.11 16.65 -5.96
C LYS A 525 -14.32 17.62 -5.09
N LEU A 526 -13.05 17.78 -5.35
CA LEU A 526 -12.16 18.64 -4.59
C LEU A 526 -12.43 20.13 -4.77
N LYS A 527 -12.82 20.54 -5.96
CA LYS A 527 -12.98 21.95 -6.32
C LYS A 527 -14.43 22.40 -6.37
N GLY A 528 -15.40 21.51 -6.17
CA GLY A 528 -16.83 21.82 -6.29
C GLY A 528 -17.27 22.28 -7.69
N GLN A 529 -16.39 22.18 -8.68
CA GLN A 529 -16.62 22.62 -10.05
C GLN A 529 -16.39 21.47 -11.03
N SER A 530 -17.28 21.34 -11.99
CA SER A 530 -17.20 20.35 -13.06
C SER A 530 -15.99 20.59 -13.95
N GLY A 531 -15.00 19.72 -13.92
CA GLY A 531 -14.00 19.49 -14.98
C GLY A 531 -13.15 20.64 -15.53
N GLN A 532 -13.50 21.89 -15.30
CA GLN A 532 -12.84 23.04 -15.92
C GLN A 532 -11.38 23.25 -15.51
N TRP A 533 -10.99 22.75 -14.36
CA TRP A 533 -9.62 22.89 -13.87
C TRP A 533 -8.59 22.03 -14.61
N LEU A 534 -9.02 20.96 -15.27
CA LEU A 534 -8.15 20.13 -16.13
C LEU A 534 -7.85 20.83 -17.47
N THR A 535 -8.70 21.75 -17.90
CA THR A 535 -8.62 22.39 -19.22
C THR A 535 -8.14 23.84 -19.19
N ALA A 536 -8.28 24.52 -18.06
CA ALA A 536 -7.85 25.91 -17.94
C ALA A 536 -6.42 25.98 -17.44
N GLY A 537 -5.53 26.56 -18.20
CA GLY A 537 -4.22 26.96 -17.76
C GLY A 537 -4.30 27.87 -16.54
N ARG A 538 -4.24 27.31 -15.34
CA ARG A 538 -4.40 28.06 -14.11
C ARG A 538 -3.04 28.20 -13.44
N ALA A 539 -2.57 29.44 -13.37
CA ALA A 539 -1.46 29.85 -12.52
C ALA A 539 -1.73 29.67 -11.01
N GLU A 540 -2.89 29.14 -10.65
CA GLU A 540 -3.37 28.99 -9.25
C GLU A 540 -2.77 27.81 -8.52
N PHE A 541 -2.10 26.88 -9.21
CA PHE A 541 -1.53 25.68 -8.58
C PHE A 541 -0.02 25.85 -8.41
N SER A 542 0.43 25.81 -7.17
CA SER A 542 1.86 25.75 -6.86
C SER A 542 2.42 24.36 -7.11
N PRO A 543 3.73 24.21 -7.34
CA PRO A 543 4.37 22.90 -7.50
C PRO A 543 4.14 21.92 -6.34
N GLY A 544 3.78 22.41 -5.16
CA GLY A 544 3.44 21.58 -4.00
C GLY A 544 2.00 21.07 -3.96
N ASP A 545 1.12 21.62 -4.79
CA ASP A 545 -0.30 21.25 -4.80
C ASP A 545 -0.54 19.86 -5.38
N ALA A 546 -1.76 19.34 -5.16
CA ALA A 546 -2.19 18.05 -5.70
C ALA A 546 -2.09 18.01 -7.24
N CYS A 547 -2.32 19.15 -7.87
CA CYS A 547 -2.16 19.38 -9.29
C CYS A 547 -1.45 20.72 -9.51
N TYR A 548 -0.53 20.80 -10.44
CA TYR A 548 0.10 22.05 -10.87
C TYR A 548 0.28 22.08 -12.38
N ILE A 549 0.46 23.27 -12.92
CA ILE A 549 0.66 23.50 -14.35
C ILE A 549 2.07 23.99 -14.55
N GLY A 550 2.80 23.35 -15.45
CA GLY A 550 4.12 23.77 -15.86
C GLY A 550 4.04 25.02 -16.75
N ASN A 551 5.20 25.57 -17.10
CA ASN A 551 5.30 26.77 -17.90
C ASN A 551 4.60 26.61 -19.27
N GLN A 552 3.62 27.46 -19.54
CA GLN A 552 2.73 27.35 -20.71
C GLN A 552 3.35 27.89 -21.99
N GLU A 553 4.22 28.86 -21.90
CA GLU A 553 4.70 29.60 -23.07
C GLU A 553 5.62 28.79 -23.99
N GLN A 554 6.34 27.81 -23.44
CA GLN A 554 7.28 26.99 -24.18
C GLN A 554 6.79 25.59 -24.56
N HIS A 555 5.86 24.99 -23.80
CA HIS A 555 5.56 23.56 -23.86
C HIS A 555 4.06 23.22 -23.95
N GLY A 556 3.19 24.20 -24.04
CA GLY A 556 1.73 24.01 -24.04
C GLY A 556 1.18 23.72 -22.63
N LEU A 557 -0.11 23.40 -22.56
CA LEU A 557 -0.83 23.15 -21.31
C LEU A 557 -0.45 21.80 -20.72
N TRP A 558 0.49 21.78 -19.81
CA TRP A 558 0.87 20.59 -19.05
C TRP A 558 0.42 20.72 -17.61
N SER A 559 -0.46 19.83 -17.18
CA SER A 559 -0.80 19.70 -15.76
C SER A 559 -0.50 18.30 -15.23
N TRP A 560 0.03 18.25 -14.02
CA TRP A 560 0.42 17.02 -13.35
C TRP A 560 -0.24 16.96 -11.99
N GLY A 561 -0.79 15.81 -11.69
CA GLY A 561 -1.33 15.51 -10.38
C GLY A 561 -0.67 14.31 -9.76
N TYR A 562 -0.87 14.09 -8.48
CA TYR A 562 -0.44 12.87 -7.83
C TYR A 562 -1.23 11.67 -8.34
N PHE A 563 -0.53 10.58 -8.66
CA PHE A 563 -1.17 9.35 -9.10
C PHE A 563 -2.01 8.72 -8.00
N PHE A 564 -1.52 8.71 -6.75
CA PHE A 564 -2.24 8.21 -5.60
C PHE A 564 -2.69 9.36 -4.70
N LEU A 565 -4.00 9.53 -4.57
CA LEU A 565 -4.65 10.65 -3.87
C LEU A 565 -5.54 10.17 -2.74
N LYS A 566 -5.65 10.99 -1.69
CA LYS A 566 -6.69 10.82 -0.67
C LYS A 566 -8.06 11.13 -1.27
N PRO A 567 -9.03 10.18 -1.21
CA PRO A 567 -10.28 10.31 -1.95
C PRO A 567 -11.16 11.52 -1.62
N GLN A 568 -11.00 12.06 -0.42
CA GLN A 568 -11.88 13.14 0.07
C GLN A 568 -11.28 14.53 -0.09
N VAL A 569 -9.96 14.61 -0.13
CA VAL A 569 -9.20 15.87 -0.09
C VAL A 569 -8.35 16.09 -1.34
N GLY A 570 -8.02 15.02 -2.12
CA GLY A 570 -7.17 15.03 -3.32
C GLY A 570 -5.72 15.41 -3.09
N LEU A 571 -5.31 15.43 -1.84
CA LEU A 571 -3.92 15.61 -1.47
C LEU A 571 -3.19 14.27 -1.49
N PRO A 572 -1.87 14.22 -1.63
CA PRO A 572 -1.10 13.00 -1.54
C PRO A 572 -1.25 12.39 -0.14
N TYR A 573 -1.04 11.09 -0.06
CA TYR A 573 -1.00 10.39 1.22
C TYR A 573 0.24 10.80 2.02
N ASN A 574 0.09 11.04 3.32
CA ASN A 574 1.25 11.03 4.19
C ASN A 574 1.72 9.58 4.48
N SER A 575 2.89 9.44 5.10
CA SER A 575 3.50 8.14 5.37
C SER A 575 2.61 7.18 6.18
N SER A 576 1.90 7.70 7.17
CA SER A 576 1.00 6.89 8.02
C SER A 576 -0.27 6.46 7.28
N GLU A 577 -0.82 7.34 6.47
CA GLU A 577 -2.03 7.10 5.69
C GLU A 577 -1.78 6.08 4.58
N PHE A 578 -0.68 6.22 3.82
CA PHE A 578 -0.31 5.27 2.78
C PHE A 578 -0.03 3.88 3.35
N LYS A 579 0.74 3.82 4.45
CA LYS A 579 0.94 2.59 5.20
C LYS A 579 -0.39 1.98 5.66
N GLY A 580 -1.32 2.82 6.13
CA GLY A 580 -2.67 2.40 6.54
C GLY A 580 -3.47 1.85 5.37
N LEU A 581 -3.43 2.48 4.19
CA LEU A 581 -4.09 2.01 2.97
C LEU A 581 -3.66 0.58 2.62
N VAL A 582 -2.36 0.33 2.61
CA VAL A 582 -1.80 -1.01 2.31
C VAL A 582 -2.14 -2.01 3.41
N ALA A 583 -1.85 -1.68 4.68
CA ALA A 583 -2.04 -2.61 5.79
C ALA A 583 -3.51 -2.97 6.06
N ASN A 584 -4.44 -2.04 5.84
CA ASN A 584 -5.86 -2.31 6.03
C ASN A 584 -6.43 -3.19 4.92
N ALA A 585 -5.94 -3.04 3.68
CA ALA A 585 -6.33 -3.92 2.58
C ALA A 585 -5.87 -5.36 2.84
N ALA A 586 -4.61 -5.55 3.23
CA ALA A 586 -4.10 -6.87 3.61
C ALA A 586 -4.87 -7.47 4.78
N HIS A 587 -5.03 -6.70 5.86
CA HIS A 587 -5.72 -7.19 7.07
C HIS A 587 -7.17 -7.60 6.81
N ARG A 588 -7.85 -6.90 5.92
CA ARG A 588 -9.22 -7.26 5.52
C ARG A 588 -9.30 -8.62 4.82
N LEU A 589 -8.29 -8.97 4.05
CA LEU A 589 -8.29 -10.18 3.21
C LEU A 589 -7.60 -11.37 3.89
N THR A 590 -6.59 -11.12 4.71
CA THR A 590 -5.73 -12.18 5.29
C THR A 590 -5.57 -12.11 6.80
N GLU A 591 -6.21 -11.15 7.48
CA GLU A 591 -6.02 -10.83 8.91
C GLU A 591 -4.58 -10.42 9.27
N LYS A 592 -3.65 -10.41 8.32
CA LYS A 592 -2.27 -9.97 8.48
C LYS A 592 -2.10 -8.50 8.11
N ARG A 593 -1.26 -7.77 8.85
CA ARG A 593 -1.00 -6.34 8.59
C ARG A 593 0.29 -6.15 7.80
N LEU A 594 0.28 -6.54 6.53
CA LEU A 594 1.39 -6.26 5.64
C LEU A 594 1.48 -4.76 5.37
N THR A 595 2.70 -4.25 5.37
CA THR A 595 2.99 -2.83 5.08
C THR A 595 3.92 -2.74 3.88
N PRO A 596 4.06 -1.57 3.22
CA PRO A 596 5.02 -1.42 2.11
C PRO A 596 6.44 -1.88 2.48
N HIS A 597 6.85 -1.64 3.73
CA HIS A 597 8.16 -2.09 4.19
C HIS A 597 8.26 -3.62 4.33
N VAL A 598 7.20 -4.28 4.80
CA VAL A 598 7.16 -5.76 4.87
C VAL A 598 7.20 -6.38 3.48
N LEU A 599 6.53 -5.76 2.49
CA LEU A 599 6.58 -6.27 1.10
C LEU A 599 8.01 -6.22 0.52
N ARG A 600 8.83 -5.28 0.93
CA ARG A 600 10.26 -5.28 0.56
C ARG A 600 11.01 -6.48 1.14
N TYR A 601 10.69 -6.89 2.38
CA TYR A 601 11.22 -8.14 2.94
C TYR A 601 10.69 -9.37 2.20
N VAL A 602 9.41 -9.36 1.82
CA VAL A 602 8.80 -10.44 1.02
C VAL A 602 9.54 -10.62 -0.32
N TRP A 603 9.86 -9.51 -1.02
CA TRP A 603 10.65 -9.56 -2.24
C TRP A 603 12.07 -10.07 -2.02
N ALA A 604 12.76 -9.59 -0.98
CA ALA A 604 14.09 -10.07 -0.64
C ALA A 604 14.08 -11.56 -0.30
N THR A 605 13.13 -12.03 0.51
CA THR A 605 12.96 -13.43 0.86
C THR A 605 12.65 -14.28 -0.36
N TRP A 606 11.76 -13.81 -1.24
CA TRP A 606 11.45 -14.47 -2.51
C TRP A 606 12.70 -14.71 -3.36
N ALA A 607 13.60 -13.74 -3.45
CA ALA A 607 14.83 -13.87 -4.24
C ALA A 607 15.73 -15.04 -3.77
N TYR A 608 15.70 -15.34 -2.48
CA TYR A 608 16.42 -16.48 -1.92
C TYR A 608 15.62 -17.79 -2.07
N GLN A 609 14.31 -17.73 -1.89
CA GLN A 609 13.43 -18.90 -2.03
C GLN A 609 13.44 -19.48 -3.45
N VAL A 610 13.58 -18.64 -4.48
CA VAL A 610 13.65 -19.06 -5.88
C VAL A 610 15.08 -19.23 -6.41
N GLY A 611 16.09 -19.07 -5.54
CA GLY A 611 17.48 -19.31 -5.90
C GLY A 611 18.08 -18.32 -6.89
N LEU A 612 17.69 -17.03 -6.88
CA LEU A 612 18.29 -16.04 -7.77
C LEU A 612 19.81 -16.00 -7.62
N SER A 613 20.53 -15.87 -8.74
CA SER A 613 21.99 -15.67 -8.74
C SER A 613 22.38 -14.37 -8.04
N ASP A 614 23.64 -14.22 -7.67
CA ASP A 614 24.12 -12.99 -7.03
C ASP A 614 23.92 -11.77 -7.93
N HIS A 615 24.18 -11.88 -9.22
CA HIS A 615 23.93 -10.82 -10.20
C HIS A 615 22.43 -10.44 -10.28
N GLN A 616 21.53 -11.42 -10.28
CA GLN A 616 20.08 -11.17 -10.26
C GLN A 616 19.65 -10.51 -8.94
N ARG A 617 20.25 -10.88 -7.79
CA ARG A 617 20.00 -10.23 -6.50
C ARG A 617 20.51 -8.79 -6.47
N GLU A 618 21.64 -8.51 -7.10
CA GLU A 618 22.15 -7.15 -7.29
C GLU A 618 21.18 -6.29 -8.12
N SER A 619 20.73 -6.83 -9.24
CA SER A 619 19.74 -6.18 -10.08
C SER A 619 18.43 -5.92 -9.33
N LEU A 620 17.95 -6.88 -8.54
CA LEU A 620 16.77 -6.72 -7.70
C LEU A 620 17.00 -5.65 -6.62
N ALA A 621 18.15 -5.65 -5.95
CA ALA A 621 18.50 -4.65 -4.94
C ALA A 621 18.52 -3.25 -5.57
N TYR A 622 19.13 -3.08 -6.73
CA TYR A 622 19.13 -1.85 -7.51
C TYR A 622 17.70 -1.39 -7.85
N ALA A 623 16.88 -2.28 -8.41
CA ALA A 623 15.48 -1.99 -8.75
C ALA A 623 14.64 -1.57 -7.52
N MET A 624 14.95 -2.13 -6.34
CA MET A 624 14.33 -1.75 -5.06
C MET A 624 14.91 -0.46 -4.46
N GLY A 625 15.94 0.14 -5.05
CA GLY A 625 16.66 1.29 -4.47
C GLY A 625 17.38 0.94 -3.16
N HIS A 626 18.01 -0.22 -3.10
CA HIS A 626 18.84 -0.71 -2.00
C HIS A 626 20.27 -0.96 -2.45
N ASP A 627 21.19 -1.00 -1.48
CA ASP A 627 22.44 -1.74 -1.66
C ASP A 627 22.26 -3.24 -1.35
N VAL A 628 23.14 -4.07 -1.85
CA VAL A 628 23.12 -5.53 -1.67
C VAL A 628 23.27 -5.91 -0.20
N LYS A 629 24.04 -5.14 0.58
CA LYS A 629 24.21 -5.35 2.02
C LYS A 629 22.89 -5.22 2.76
N THR A 630 22.12 -4.19 2.44
CA THR A 630 20.77 -4.01 3.01
C THR A 630 19.84 -5.16 2.65
N MET A 631 19.95 -5.70 1.42
CA MET A 631 19.14 -6.84 1.01
C MET A 631 19.54 -8.13 1.75
N ARG A 632 20.84 -8.34 2.00
CA ARG A 632 21.34 -9.47 2.83
C ARG A 632 20.82 -9.36 4.28
N GLU A 633 20.78 -8.16 4.85
CA GLU A 633 20.20 -7.95 6.19
C GLU A 633 18.71 -8.31 6.24
N MET A 634 17.97 -8.13 5.16
CA MET A 634 16.56 -8.52 5.05
C MET A 634 16.39 -10.05 4.94
N TYR A 635 17.39 -10.75 4.38
CA TYR A 635 17.40 -12.22 4.29
C TYR A 635 17.31 -12.91 5.66
N GLU A 636 17.69 -12.26 6.73
CA GLU A 636 17.52 -12.73 8.10
C GLU A 636 16.07 -13.16 8.46
N GLN A 637 15.09 -12.81 7.62
CA GLN A 637 13.69 -13.23 7.78
C GLN A 637 13.44 -14.70 7.34
N CYS A 638 14.36 -15.33 6.61
CA CYS A 638 14.23 -16.72 6.24
C CYS A 638 14.40 -17.64 7.46
N THR A 639 13.63 -18.72 7.47
CA THR A 639 13.78 -19.78 8.49
C THR A 639 15.15 -20.47 8.41
N PRO A 640 15.62 -21.13 9.46
CA PRO A 640 16.86 -21.92 9.39
C PRO A 640 16.83 -22.97 8.28
N ASP A 641 15.70 -23.61 8.06
CA ASP A 641 15.54 -24.64 7.01
C ASP A 641 15.59 -24.02 5.61
N GLU A 642 14.94 -22.88 5.38
CA GLU A 642 15.06 -22.14 4.12
C GLU A 642 16.50 -21.66 3.86
N LYS A 643 17.28 -21.37 4.89
CA LYS A 643 18.69 -20.99 4.75
C LYS A 643 19.59 -22.17 4.41
N ARG A 644 19.29 -23.36 4.93
CA ARG A 644 20.06 -24.58 4.68
C ARG A 644 19.71 -25.25 3.35
N ARG A 645 18.45 -25.22 2.98
CA ARG A 645 17.93 -25.91 1.79
C ARG A 645 18.81 -25.78 0.54
N PRO A 646 19.30 -24.59 0.11
CA PRO A 646 20.12 -24.51 -1.10
C PRO A 646 21.40 -25.32 -1.05
N ILE A 647 22.03 -25.44 0.12
CA ILE A 647 23.25 -26.26 0.26
C ILE A 647 22.89 -27.73 0.42
N GLU A 648 21.78 -28.05 1.08
CA GLU A 648 21.26 -29.42 1.20
C GLU A 648 20.93 -29.98 -0.20
N GLU A 649 20.18 -29.21 -1.01
CA GLU A 649 19.88 -29.55 -2.41
C GLU A 649 21.14 -29.71 -3.28
N ALA A 650 22.15 -28.85 -3.09
CA ALA A 650 23.41 -28.95 -3.80
C ALA A 650 24.23 -30.20 -3.37
N ILE A 651 24.21 -30.54 -2.08
CA ILE A 651 24.85 -31.75 -1.54
C ILE A 651 24.12 -33.00 -2.07
N ASP A 652 22.80 -33.00 -2.05
CA ASP A 652 21.98 -34.09 -2.59
C ASP A 652 22.25 -34.27 -4.09
N ALA A 653 22.31 -33.18 -4.85
CA ALA A 653 22.69 -33.22 -6.26
C ALA A 653 24.12 -33.77 -6.45
N LEU A 654 25.07 -33.43 -5.59
CA LEU A 654 26.44 -33.92 -5.67
C LEU A 654 26.54 -35.41 -5.31
N LEU A 655 25.82 -35.84 -4.27
CA LEU A 655 25.99 -37.19 -3.71
C LEU A 655 25.09 -38.23 -4.39
N PHE A 656 23.89 -37.80 -4.81
CA PHE A 656 22.83 -38.69 -5.31
C PHE A 656 22.51 -38.48 -6.79
N SER A 657 23.12 -37.48 -7.47
CA SER A 657 23.10 -37.45 -8.93
C SER A 657 23.81 -38.70 -9.44
N THR A 658 23.07 -39.74 -9.68
CA THR A 658 23.57 -40.85 -10.48
C THR A 658 24.06 -40.25 -11.80
N PRO A 659 25.30 -40.53 -12.26
CA PRO A 659 25.68 -40.14 -13.59
C PRO A 659 24.60 -40.72 -14.51
N GLN A 660 23.81 -39.87 -15.13
CA GLN A 660 22.84 -40.32 -16.12
C GLN A 660 23.65 -41.14 -17.13
N PRO A 661 23.35 -42.42 -17.33
CA PRO A 661 24.04 -43.18 -18.37
C PRO A 661 23.78 -42.41 -19.68
N LEU A 662 24.84 -42.35 -20.51
CA LEU A 662 24.83 -41.73 -21.84
C LEU A 662 23.70 -42.23 -22.76
N SER A 663 22.84 -43.14 -22.30
CA SER A 663 21.63 -43.64 -22.97
C SER A 663 20.44 -42.65 -23.03
N GLN A 664 20.41 -41.53 -22.27
CA GLN A 664 19.36 -40.55 -22.42
C GLN A 664 19.64 -39.45 -23.47
N VAL A 665 20.87 -39.46 -24.03
CA VAL A 665 21.13 -38.70 -25.26
C VAL A 665 20.56 -39.47 -26.49
N ALA A 666 20.23 -40.75 -26.33
CA ALA A 666 19.60 -41.57 -27.39
C ALA A 666 18.10 -41.32 -27.55
N ASP A 667 17.39 -40.94 -26.43
CA ASP A 667 15.93 -40.67 -26.54
C ASP A 667 15.64 -39.39 -27.31
N SER A 668 16.54 -38.39 -27.25
CA SER A 668 16.39 -37.18 -28.06
C SER A 668 16.69 -37.40 -29.55
N THR A 669 17.45 -38.44 -29.87
CA THR A 669 17.67 -38.86 -31.27
C THR A 669 16.45 -39.61 -31.82
N ASP A 670 15.82 -40.46 -31.01
CA ASP A 670 14.59 -41.17 -31.39
C ASP A 670 13.40 -40.24 -31.61
N GLU A 671 13.25 -39.19 -30.75
CA GLU A 671 12.23 -38.15 -30.98
C GLU A 671 12.51 -37.32 -32.25
N LEU A 672 13.77 -37.01 -32.52
CA LEU A 672 14.18 -36.31 -33.75
C LEU A 672 14.00 -37.21 -34.97
N GLU A 673 14.30 -38.47 -34.87
CA GLU A 673 14.06 -39.44 -35.95
C GLU A 673 12.56 -39.68 -36.20
N GLN A 674 11.74 -39.74 -35.14
CA GLN A 674 10.28 -39.78 -35.28
C GLN A 674 9.72 -38.52 -35.93
N LEU A 675 10.21 -37.34 -35.50
CA LEU A 675 9.81 -36.06 -36.08
C LEU A 675 10.20 -35.96 -37.58
N VAL A 676 11.38 -36.43 -37.92
CA VAL A 676 11.84 -36.51 -39.34
C VAL A 676 10.99 -37.49 -40.15
N LEU A 677 10.61 -38.62 -39.56
CA LEU A 677 9.70 -39.59 -40.20
C LEU A 677 8.27 -39.06 -40.36
N GLU A 678 7.77 -38.26 -39.40
CA GLU A 678 6.48 -37.57 -39.53
C GLU A 678 6.54 -36.46 -40.58
N LEU A 679 7.61 -35.68 -40.62
CA LEU A 679 7.82 -34.65 -41.63
C LEU A 679 7.91 -35.23 -43.07
N GLN A 680 8.48 -36.44 -43.22
CA GLN A 680 8.54 -37.14 -44.51
C GLN A 680 7.19 -37.67 -44.98
N LYS A 681 6.20 -37.78 -44.09
CA LYS A 681 4.82 -38.20 -44.44
C LYS A 681 3.90 -37.05 -44.88
N LEU A 682 4.36 -35.79 -44.69
CA LEU A 682 3.57 -34.63 -45.08
C LEU A 682 3.56 -34.43 -46.61
N PRO A 683 2.44 -33.97 -47.16
CA PRO A 683 2.37 -33.61 -48.58
C PRO A 683 3.40 -32.55 -48.96
N PRO A 684 3.98 -32.59 -50.18
CA PRO A 684 5.00 -31.61 -50.58
C PRO A 684 4.61 -30.14 -50.45
N ALA A 685 3.32 -29.83 -50.56
CA ALA A 685 2.78 -28.49 -50.42
C ALA A 685 2.89 -27.95 -48.93
N GLU A 686 2.63 -28.82 -47.97
CA GLU A 686 2.72 -28.46 -46.55
C GLU A 686 4.17 -28.33 -46.07
N LEU A 687 5.07 -29.16 -46.59
CA LEU A 687 6.50 -29.05 -46.37
C LEU A 687 7.09 -27.74 -46.89
N GLN A 688 6.57 -27.26 -48.02
CA GLN A 688 7.01 -26.01 -48.64
C GLN A 688 6.49 -24.79 -47.83
N GLN A 689 5.28 -24.91 -47.28
CA GLN A 689 4.68 -23.88 -46.41
C GLN A 689 5.40 -23.78 -45.08
N MET A 690 5.77 -24.91 -44.47
CA MET A 690 6.61 -24.95 -43.25
C MET A 690 8.02 -24.40 -43.48
N LYS A 691 8.64 -24.71 -44.61
CA LYS A 691 9.94 -24.14 -44.98
C LYS A 691 9.87 -22.62 -45.16
N GLN A 692 8.78 -22.09 -45.70
CA GLN A 692 8.54 -20.64 -45.81
C GLN A 692 8.32 -19.99 -44.44
N LEU A 693 7.61 -20.62 -43.51
CA LEU A 693 7.42 -20.14 -42.14
C LEU A 693 8.71 -20.16 -41.33
N LEU A 694 9.55 -21.17 -41.50
CA LEU A 694 10.86 -21.28 -40.82
C LEU A 694 11.89 -20.30 -41.40
N SER A 695 11.82 -20.01 -42.71
CA SER A 695 12.69 -19.01 -43.34
C SER A 695 12.25 -17.57 -43.12
N ALA A 696 11.00 -17.34 -42.72
CA ALA A 696 10.48 -16.00 -42.32
C ALA A 696 10.82 -15.59 -40.89
N ASN A 697 11.41 -16.48 -40.08
CA ASN A 697 11.85 -16.20 -38.71
C ASN A 697 13.35 -16.49 -38.50
N PRO A 698 14.26 -15.64 -39.00
CA PRO A 698 15.70 -15.81 -38.75
C PRO A 698 16.13 -15.09 -37.45
N SER A 699 15.63 -15.54 -36.29
CA SER A 699 16.21 -15.02 -35.02
C SER A 699 15.92 -15.97 -33.88
N THR A 700 16.69 -17.03 -33.78
CA THR A 700 17.12 -17.63 -32.48
C THR A 700 18.13 -18.75 -32.74
N THR A 701 19.32 -18.39 -33.20
CA THR A 701 20.54 -19.18 -32.95
C THR A 701 21.74 -18.24 -33.05
N GLU A 702 22.08 -17.62 -31.92
CA GLU A 702 23.48 -17.29 -31.61
C GLU A 702 23.56 -16.82 -30.16
N SER A 703 24.36 -17.56 -29.39
CA SER A 703 24.91 -17.41 -28.03
C SER A 703 24.04 -17.84 -26.88
#